data_8f451a8049d949ac599b249c303e72b2
#
_entry.id   8f451a8049d949ac599b249c303e72b2
#
_cell.length_a   1.000
_cell.length_b   1.000
_cell.length_c   1.000
_cell.angle_alpha   90.00
_cell.angle_beta   90.00
_cell.angle_gamma   90.00
#
_symmetry.space_group_name_H-M   'P 1'
#
loop_
_entity.id
_entity.type
_entity.pdbx_description
1 polymer ?
#
loop_
_entity_poly.entity_id
_entity_poly.type
_entity_poly.pdbx_seq_one_letter_code
_entity_poly.pdbx_strand_id
1 'polypeptide(L)'
;MNPNFKLNLLTLSLLAITSIAHAEDEVSTQELDEIQVKGRHIAKEKKVFTEGQAKSSRERVYQSSENIDTIVRSMPGVFTQQDKGSGVLAVNIRGDSGLGRVNTMVDGVTQTFYSTSADAGRSGSSSQFGTALDPNFIAGVDVTKGSFTGANGINALSGTANFRTLRVDDVVHGNHTFGLLTKGLTGTNSTKSNFMATGAVQKWFDSGARLGALYGYSHRSVEQNYKVGGGGQRIGNFGEEYLDRKKQEYFESNLLKFDQGQNRWVRDFSKRNAVGKSYWDYPFSKKYNDPEVLQREYVDDLERGWKENLAPQWDLTPIDPTSLQQRSNSHLVKVEYENDNNKLDLQLRTMNNRIGSRKVENRNYQANYNLNIGDYVDLNVLAAHNLGKQKYPKNSRFSGWGLLDYLETKNTANLLDINNSFSFKLPQKTDLKATVGFNFFKNQYSKNRFPEELSLFYDGPDQDAGLYSFLGRFKGDKGIFPQKSTILQPSGQQKFNTFYFDTSLKKGIYQLNYSANMVNYRYKGEYTDYFNTQEDFKKAFGEDSEIYKQHCTPSCDLYEPVYTKSGKKHAVNHSLALNINVNDYFMPFISYSRTHRMPNIQEMYFSQIGDSGVNTALKPEQANTYQIGFNTFKKGIFKPDDVLGFKLVAYRSRINNYIHNVYGKWWDLDKAPSWVTSTGLQYSIQHRNYAKPVHKNGLEVEMNYDFGRFFTTLSYAYQKTNQPTNYSDASESPRNSSKEDQIKQGYGLSKISRLPRDYGRFELGSRWLGNKLTIGGIMRYYGKSTRATTEEEFVDGTTGANTYSSHQMGRRVIKKTESINRQPMIFDFYANYEPKKNLILRFDIQNAFNKRYVDPLDAANDAATQRYFSVFERKGGLDDEEVECDANGLCNGKYGGTTRSVLNNYARGRTLLFTISYKF
;
A
#
# COMPACT_ATOMS: atom_id res chain seq x y z
N MET A 1 -25.36 -16.55 1.03
CA MET A 1 -24.56 -17.78 0.84
C MET A 1 -24.83 -18.74 1.97
N ASN A 2 -25.32 -19.93 1.63
CA ASN A 2 -25.86 -20.92 2.55
C ASN A 2 -24.79 -21.36 3.59
N PRO A 3 -25.07 -21.38 4.90
CA PRO A 3 -24.13 -21.78 5.95
C PRO A 3 -23.58 -23.19 5.78
N ASN A 4 -24.27 -24.06 5.08
CA ASN A 4 -23.89 -25.45 4.82
C ASN A 4 -22.66 -25.62 3.91
N PHE A 5 -22.23 -24.57 3.15
CA PHE A 5 -21.06 -24.65 2.29
C PHE A 5 -19.75 -24.49 3.07
N LYS A 6 -19.79 -23.81 4.23
CA LYS A 6 -18.58 -23.58 5.07
C LYS A 6 -18.19 -24.81 5.88
N LEU A 7 -19.17 -25.64 6.25
CA LEU A 7 -18.91 -26.87 6.99
C LEU A 7 -18.33 -27.97 6.09
N ASN A 8 -18.72 -27.98 4.81
CA ASN A 8 -18.27 -28.99 3.86
C ASN A 8 -16.80 -28.80 3.42
N LEU A 9 -16.24 -27.58 3.44
CA LEU A 9 -14.83 -27.37 3.11
C LEU A 9 -13.90 -27.79 4.27
N LEU A 10 -14.31 -27.56 5.51
CA LEU A 10 -13.56 -28.04 6.68
C LEU A 10 -13.66 -29.57 6.82
N THR A 11 -14.80 -30.16 6.51
CA THR A 11 -14.98 -31.63 6.48
C THR A 11 -14.25 -32.28 5.31
N LEU A 12 -14.16 -31.65 4.14
CA LEU A 12 -13.36 -32.20 3.03
C LEU A 12 -11.85 -32.15 3.33
N SER A 13 -11.38 -31.10 4.00
CA SER A 13 -9.97 -31.02 4.42
C SER A 13 -9.66 -32.01 5.55
N LEU A 14 -10.61 -32.28 6.45
CA LEU A 14 -10.48 -33.33 7.47
C LEU A 14 -10.61 -34.75 6.91
N LEU A 15 -11.49 -34.97 5.94
CA LEU A 15 -11.64 -36.28 5.25
C LEU A 15 -10.44 -36.61 4.35
N ALA A 16 -9.82 -35.59 3.70
CA ALA A 16 -8.57 -35.78 2.97
C ALA A 16 -7.40 -36.16 3.89
N ILE A 17 -7.42 -35.68 5.15
CA ILE A 17 -6.41 -36.03 6.17
C ILE A 17 -6.60 -37.47 6.69
N THR A 18 -7.82 -37.95 6.77
CA THR A 18 -8.09 -39.30 7.31
C THR A 18 -7.86 -40.45 6.31
N SER A 19 -7.95 -40.15 5.01
CA SER A 19 -7.70 -41.19 3.96
C SER A 19 -6.23 -41.40 3.59
N ILE A 20 -5.33 -40.54 4.04
CA ILE A 20 -3.88 -40.64 3.75
C ILE A 20 -3.11 -41.27 4.94
N ALA A 21 -3.77 -41.57 6.06
CA ALA A 21 -3.13 -42.00 7.29
C ALA A 21 -2.63 -43.48 7.28
N HIS A 22 -2.58 -44.15 6.14
CA HIS A 22 -2.16 -45.56 6.01
C HIS A 22 -0.96 -45.73 5.09
N ALA A 23 0.09 -44.94 5.30
CA ALA A 23 1.41 -45.27 4.74
C ALA A 23 2.41 -45.44 5.88
N GLU A 24 2.69 -46.70 6.20
CA GLU A 24 3.63 -47.11 7.22
C GLU A 24 5.09 -47.05 6.72
N ASP A 25 5.96 -46.60 7.64
CA ASP A 25 7.39 -46.89 7.85
C ASP A 25 8.42 -46.76 6.71
N GLU A 26 9.13 -45.61 6.74
CA GLU A 26 10.58 -45.58 6.48
C GLU A 26 11.27 -44.60 7.45
N VAL A 27 11.79 -45.13 8.56
CA VAL A 27 12.34 -44.37 9.67
C VAL A 27 13.73 -43.76 9.36
N SER A 28 14.49 -44.25 8.40
CA SER A 28 15.89 -43.86 8.19
C SER A 28 16.13 -42.63 7.33
N THR A 29 15.26 -42.34 6.37
CA THR A 29 15.38 -41.17 5.47
C THR A 29 14.88 -39.89 6.10
N GLN A 30 13.93 -39.96 7.04
CA GLN A 30 13.34 -38.77 7.67
C GLN A 30 14.29 -38.02 8.63
N GLU A 31 15.20 -38.74 9.33
CA GLU A 31 16.20 -38.11 10.21
C GLU A 31 17.24 -37.32 9.42
N LEU A 32 17.64 -37.84 8.25
CA LEU A 32 18.60 -37.13 7.37
C LEU A 32 17.96 -35.85 6.77
N ASP A 33 16.68 -35.87 6.43
CA ASP A 33 15.96 -34.71 5.90
C ASP A 33 15.75 -33.64 6.97
N GLU A 34 15.47 -34.03 8.20
CA GLU A 34 15.35 -33.08 9.31
C GLU A 34 16.70 -32.39 9.61
N ILE A 35 17.80 -33.13 9.51
CA ILE A 35 19.17 -32.59 9.66
C ILE A 35 19.50 -31.65 8.49
N GLN A 36 19.12 -31.97 7.25
CA GLN A 36 19.33 -31.10 6.09
C GLN A 36 18.53 -29.80 6.17
N VAL A 37 17.26 -29.85 6.58
CA VAL A 37 16.40 -28.67 6.75
C VAL A 37 16.92 -27.79 7.89
N LYS A 38 17.29 -28.38 9.03
CA LYS A 38 17.95 -27.65 10.14
C LYS A 38 19.29 -27.07 9.71
N GLY A 39 20.08 -27.83 8.95
CA GLY A 39 21.35 -27.38 8.41
C GLY A 39 21.25 -26.19 7.48
N ARG A 40 20.26 -26.17 6.57
CA ARG A 40 19.98 -25.02 5.69
C ARG A 40 19.51 -23.79 6.49
N HIS A 41 18.70 -23.98 7.52
CA HIS A 41 18.22 -22.89 8.37
C HIS A 41 19.37 -22.22 9.14
N ILE A 42 20.20 -23.01 9.77
CA ILE A 42 21.39 -22.54 10.49
C ILE A 42 22.36 -21.85 9.52
N ALA A 43 22.53 -22.37 8.29
CA ALA A 43 23.38 -21.74 7.28
C ALA A 43 22.90 -20.36 6.86
N LYS A 44 21.58 -20.18 6.68
CA LYS A 44 21.00 -18.87 6.35
C LYS A 44 21.05 -17.90 7.52
N GLU A 45 20.74 -18.36 8.74
CA GLU A 45 20.85 -17.56 9.94
C GLU A 45 22.31 -17.13 10.17
N LYS A 46 23.27 -18.05 9.98
CA LYS A 46 24.69 -17.74 9.97
C LYS A 46 25.01 -16.62 8.99
N LYS A 47 24.49 -16.69 7.77
CA LYS A 47 24.73 -15.67 6.72
C LYS A 47 24.24 -14.28 7.15
N VAL A 48 23.07 -14.17 7.78
CA VAL A 48 22.53 -12.90 8.30
C VAL A 48 23.46 -12.27 9.34
N PHE A 49 24.03 -13.09 10.24
CA PHE A 49 24.87 -12.63 11.34
C PHE A 49 26.37 -12.70 11.07
N THR A 50 26.80 -13.04 9.87
CA THR A 50 28.25 -13.02 9.50
C THR A 50 28.53 -12.07 8.33
N GLU A 51 27.54 -11.68 7.57
CA GLU A 51 27.72 -10.69 6.51
C GLU A 51 27.74 -9.28 7.11
N GLY A 52 28.79 -8.53 6.82
CA GLY A 52 29.00 -7.17 7.30
C GLY A 52 28.19 -6.11 6.58
N GLN A 53 26.90 -6.32 6.52
CA GLN A 53 25.94 -5.36 5.98
C GLN A 53 24.70 -5.37 6.88
N ALA A 54 23.94 -4.28 6.86
CA ALA A 54 22.66 -4.19 7.57
C ALA A 54 21.58 -5.04 6.89
N LYS A 55 21.76 -6.37 6.89
CA LYS A 55 20.84 -7.36 6.37
C LYS A 55 20.00 -7.99 7.46
N SER A 56 18.75 -8.27 7.19
CA SER A 56 17.84 -9.04 8.03
C SER A 56 17.05 -10.01 7.16
N SER A 57 16.69 -11.17 7.70
CA SER A 57 15.93 -12.20 6.99
C SER A 57 14.87 -12.84 7.89
N ARG A 58 13.77 -13.27 7.30
CA ARG A 58 12.76 -14.12 7.95
C ARG A 58 12.42 -15.27 7.02
N GLU A 59 12.45 -16.48 7.56
CA GLU A 59 12.17 -17.72 6.84
C GLU A 59 10.84 -18.36 7.29
N ARG A 60 10.32 -19.29 6.52
CA ARG A 60 9.08 -20.04 6.80
C ARG A 60 7.86 -19.14 7.05
N VAL A 61 7.79 -18.03 6.34
CA VAL A 61 6.71 -17.04 6.46
C VAL A 61 5.33 -17.69 6.24
N TYR A 62 5.23 -18.65 5.32
CA TYR A 62 4.00 -19.38 5.05
C TYR A 62 3.46 -20.19 6.26
N GLN A 63 4.32 -20.56 7.23
CA GLN A 63 3.90 -21.27 8.45
C GLN A 63 3.34 -20.33 9.52
N SER A 64 3.61 -19.03 9.42
CA SER A 64 3.13 -18.07 10.40
C SER A 64 1.63 -17.78 10.26
N SER A 65 0.95 -17.57 11.38
CA SER A 65 -0.40 -16.99 11.44
C SER A 65 -0.38 -15.46 11.44
N GLU A 66 0.79 -14.84 11.67
CA GLU A 66 0.94 -13.40 11.60
C GLU A 66 0.72 -12.91 10.17
N ASN A 67 0.20 -11.70 10.03
CA ASN A 67 0.12 -11.09 8.72
C ASN A 67 1.53 -10.68 8.24
N ILE A 68 1.69 -10.52 6.95
CA ILE A 68 2.98 -10.20 6.34
C ILE A 68 3.56 -8.89 6.84
N ASP A 69 2.71 -7.92 7.20
CA ASP A 69 3.14 -6.65 7.77
C ASP A 69 3.85 -6.84 9.11
N THR A 70 3.29 -7.66 10.00
CA THR A 70 3.88 -7.97 11.30
C THR A 70 5.23 -8.67 11.15
N ILE A 71 5.34 -9.59 10.18
CA ILE A 71 6.57 -10.30 9.88
C ILE A 71 7.65 -9.33 9.38
N VAL A 72 7.31 -8.45 8.44
CA VAL A 72 8.24 -7.44 7.90
C VAL A 72 8.69 -6.47 9.01
N ARG A 73 7.77 -6.03 9.86
CA ARG A 73 8.06 -5.14 11.00
C ARG A 73 8.85 -5.81 12.13
N SER A 74 9.03 -7.12 12.09
CA SER A 74 9.88 -7.83 13.06
C SER A 74 11.37 -7.62 12.82
N MET A 75 11.76 -7.00 11.70
CA MET A 75 13.15 -6.68 11.37
C MET A 75 13.48 -5.24 11.77
N PRO A 76 14.64 -4.98 12.41
CA PRO A 76 14.98 -3.64 12.87
C PRO A 76 15.17 -2.67 11.69
N GLY A 77 14.68 -1.44 11.84
CA GLY A 77 14.76 -0.42 10.78
C GLY A 77 13.82 -0.66 9.60
N VAL A 78 12.96 -1.67 9.67
CA VAL A 78 11.96 -2.00 8.64
C VAL A 78 10.56 -1.82 9.21
N PHE A 79 9.69 -1.25 8.40
CA PHE A 79 8.30 -1.03 8.72
C PHE A 79 7.43 -1.28 7.49
N THR A 80 6.12 -1.22 7.63
CA THR A 80 5.19 -1.25 6.49
C THR A 80 4.24 -0.09 6.58
N GLN A 81 3.91 0.46 5.43
CA GLN A 81 2.87 1.45 5.29
C GLN A 81 1.61 0.76 4.83
N GLN A 82 0.63 0.65 5.72
CA GLN A 82 -0.65 0.05 5.37
C GLN A 82 -1.62 1.11 4.90
N ASP A 83 -2.14 0.93 3.71
CA ASP A 83 -3.39 1.52 3.28
C ASP A 83 -4.38 0.38 3.08
N LYS A 84 -5.40 0.33 3.92
CA LYS A 84 -6.39 -0.76 3.91
C LYS A 84 -7.28 -0.74 2.68
N GLY A 85 -7.36 0.40 1.99
CA GLY A 85 -8.00 0.53 0.70
C GLY A 85 -7.12 0.15 -0.50
N SER A 86 -5.79 0.08 -0.35
CA SER A 86 -4.90 -0.16 -1.49
C SER A 86 -4.73 -1.64 -1.84
N GLY A 87 -4.77 -2.51 -0.84
CA GLY A 87 -4.60 -3.96 -1.04
C GLY A 87 -3.19 -4.37 -1.47
N VAL A 88 -2.19 -3.53 -1.24
CA VAL A 88 -0.78 -3.80 -1.53
C VAL A 88 0.07 -3.64 -0.28
N LEU A 89 1.17 -4.37 -0.22
CA LEU A 89 2.20 -4.23 0.79
C LEU A 89 3.21 -3.18 0.33
N ALA A 90 3.37 -2.12 1.09
CA ALA A 90 4.42 -1.12 0.88
C ALA A 90 5.44 -1.20 2.01
N VAL A 91 6.64 -1.65 1.67
CA VAL A 91 7.75 -1.74 2.62
C VAL A 91 8.34 -0.36 2.86
N ASN A 92 8.63 -0.07 4.13
CA ASN A 92 9.31 1.13 4.58
C ASN A 92 10.65 0.74 5.22
N ILE A 93 11.74 1.30 4.71
CA ILE A 93 13.07 1.12 5.26
C ILE A 93 13.57 2.46 5.79
N ARG A 94 13.84 2.55 7.09
CA ARG A 94 14.37 3.76 7.75
C ARG A 94 13.57 5.03 7.44
N GLY A 95 12.24 4.90 7.33
CA GLY A 95 11.33 6.00 7.07
C GLY A 95 11.07 6.30 5.58
N ASP A 96 11.68 5.57 4.67
CA ASP A 96 11.45 5.69 3.23
C ASP A 96 10.59 4.56 2.71
N SER A 97 9.67 4.88 1.82
CA SER A 97 8.80 3.93 1.11
C SER A 97 8.53 4.40 -0.31
N GLY A 98 7.98 3.50 -1.12
CA GLY A 98 7.60 3.76 -2.50
C GLY A 98 8.68 3.44 -3.52
N LEU A 99 8.30 3.50 -4.80
CA LEU A 99 9.14 3.11 -5.93
C LEU A 99 10.41 3.95 -6.00
N GLY A 100 11.53 3.28 -5.96
CA GLY A 100 12.86 3.87 -6.04
C GLY A 100 13.45 4.29 -4.70
N ARG A 101 12.67 4.43 -3.63
CA ARG A 101 13.22 4.59 -2.28
C ARG A 101 13.48 3.25 -1.63
N VAL A 102 12.54 2.33 -1.76
CA VAL A 102 12.71 0.92 -1.42
C VAL A 102 12.44 0.09 -2.66
N ASN A 103 13.43 -0.68 -3.12
CA ASN A 103 13.22 -1.64 -4.18
C ASN A 103 12.55 -2.88 -3.59
N THR A 104 11.23 -2.96 -3.72
CA THR A 104 10.45 -4.12 -3.29
C THR A 104 10.40 -5.13 -4.42
N MET A 105 10.90 -6.34 -4.17
CA MET A 105 11.02 -7.40 -5.15
C MET A 105 10.26 -8.65 -4.71
N VAL A 106 9.87 -9.47 -5.69
CA VAL A 106 9.42 -10.85 -5.46
C VAL A 106 10.26 -11.75 -6.37
N ASP A 107 10.97 -12.70 -5.77
CA ASP A 107 11.93 -13.57 -6.43
C ASP A 107 12.94 -12.79 -7.33
N GLY A 108 13.44 -11.65 -6.81
CA GLY A 108 14.39 -10.78 -7.50
C GLY A 108 13.77 -9.80 -8.51
N VAL A 109 12.46 -9.87 -8.78
CA VAL A 109 11.78 -9.00 -9.75
C VAL A 109 11.16 -7.79 -9.08
N THR A 110 11.61 -6.60 -9.46
CA THR A 110 11.08 -5.31 -8.96
C THR A 110 9.58 -5.17 -9.21
N GLN A 111 8.85 -4.82 -8.17
CA GLN A 111 7.41 -4.60 -8.19
C GLN A 111 7.08 -3.11 -8.32
N THR A 112 6.25 -2.77 -9.29
CA THR A 112 5.96 -1.37 -9.64
C THR A 112 4.48 -1.03 -9.59
N PHE A 113 3.67 -1.91 -9.01
CA PHE A 113 2.23 -1.72 -8.99
C PHE A 113 1.88 -0.47 -8.19
N TYR A 114 1.15 0.42 -8.84
CA TYR A 114 0.65 1.65 -8.24
C TYR A 114 -0.84 1.47 -7.93
N SER A 115 -1.15 1.30 -6.67
CA SER A 115 -2.51 1.13 -6.20
C SER A 115 -3.12 2.46 -5.81
N THR A 116 -4.30 2.74 -6.31
CA THR A 116 -5.08 3.93 -5.95
C THR A 116 -6.42 3.47 -5.42
N SER A 117 -6.74 3.79 -4.18
CA SER A 117 -8.08 3.53 -3.66
C SER A 117 -9.10 4.45 -4.33
N ALA A 118 -10.35 4.00 -4.48
CA ALA A 118 -11.39 4.77 -5.14
C ALA A 118 -11.66 6.11 -4.43
N ASP A 119 -11.58 6.09 -3.13
CA ASP A 119 -11.78 7.23 -2.26
C ASP A 119 -10.67 8.29 -2.35
N ALA A 120 -9.51 7.98 -2.84
CA ALA A 120 -8.36 8.87 -2.93
C ALA A 120 -8.02 9.31 -4.35
N GLY A 121 -8.73 8.77 -5.34
CA GLY A 121 -8.34 8.85 -6.73
C GLY A 121 -8.10 10.25 -7.26
N ARG A 122 -8.85 11.22 -6.80
CA ARG A 122 -8.73 12.61 -7.26
C ARG A 122 -7.47 13.28 -6.72
N SER A 123 -7.13 13.06 -5.47
CA SER A 123 -6.00 13.71 -4.81
C SER A 123 -4.74 12.84 -4.77
N GLY A 124 -4.84 11.57 -5.11
CA GLY A 124 -3.75 10.60 -4.97
C GLY A 124 -3.36 10.33 -3.51
N SER A 125 -4.16 10.78 -2.55
CA SER A 125 -3.81 10.77 -1.13
C SER A 125 -3.60 9.38 -0.54
N SER A 126 -4.35 8.38 -1.00
CA SER A 126 -4.19 6.98 -0.59
C SER A 126 -3.49 6.13 -1.66
N SER A 127 -2.91 6.76 -2.66
CA SER A 127 -2.18 6.03 -3.68
C SER A 127 -0.78 5.68 -3.20
N GLN A 128 -0.36 4.46 -3.45
CA GLN A 128 0.96 3.99 -3.06
C GLN A 128 1.51 2.94 -4.01
N PHE A 129 2.84 2.93 -4.12
CA PHE A 129 3.55 1.82 -4.73
C PHE A 129 3.64 0.66 -3.75
N GLY A 130 3.44 -0.54 -4.24
CA GLY A 130 3.57 -1.73 -3.43
C GLY A 130 3.54 -2.99 -4.27
N THR A 131 3.56 -4.11 -3.59
CA THR A 131 3.40 -5.42 -4.21
C THR A 131 2.08 -6.06 -3.83
N ALA A 132 1.37 -6.55 -4.82
CA ALA A 132 0.24 -7.44 -4.61
C ALA A 132 0.79 -8.84 -4.32
N LEU A 133 0.75 -9.24 -3.07
CA LEU A 133 1.42 -10.39 -2.53
C LEU A 133 0.47 -11.24 -1.70
N ASP A 134 0.47 -12.56 -1.96
CA ASP A 134 -0.21 -13.51 -1.08
C ASP A 134 0.78 -14.10 -0.06
N PRO A 135 0.64 -13.79 1.23
CA PRO A 135 1.56 -14.27 2.26
C PRO A 135 1.65 -15.79 2.35
N ASN A 136 0.60 -16.52 1.96
CA ASN A 136 0.59 -17.98 2.01
C ASN A 136 1.61 -18.61 1.05
N PHE A 137 2.03 -17.87 0.00
CA PHE A 137 3.06 -18.34 -0.93
C PHE A 137 4.45 -17.84 -0.61
N ILE A 138 4.64 -17.10 0.48
CA ILE A 138 5.95 -16.53 0.83
C ILE A 138 6.71 -17.47 1.74
N ALA A 139 7.84 -17.95 1.23
CA ALA A 139 8.76 -18.80 1.99
C ALA A 139 9.74 -17.97 2.84
N GLY A 140 10.16 -16.79 2.34
CA GLY A 140 11.09 -15.95 3.08
C GLY A 140 11.04 -14.49 2.66
N VAL A 141 11.62 -13.63 3.51
CA VAL A 141 11.78 -12.20 3.26
C VAL A 141 13.19 -11.79 3.63
N ASP A 142 13.90 -11.21 2.66
CA ASP A 142 15.25 -10.70 2.83
C ASP A 142 15.25 -9.17 2.67
N VAL A 143 15.85 -8.46 3.63
CA VAL A 143 15.96 -6.99 3.59
C VAL A 143 17.41 -6.57 3.70
N THR A 144 17.85 -5.68 2.80
CA THR A 144 19.15 -5.02 2.86
C THR A 144 18.95 -3.53 3.01
N LYS A 145 19.68 -2.89 3.93
CA LYS A 145 19.46 -1.48 4.30
C LYS A 145 20.75 -0.67 4.05
N GLY A 146 20.61 0.45 3.31
CA GLY A 146 21.68 1.45 3.16
C GLY A 146 22.91 1.01 2.37
N SER A 147 22.88 -0.15 1.72
CA SER A 147 23.90 -0.64 0.79
C SER A 147 23.24 -1.44 -0.31
N PHE A 148 23.96 -1.75 -1.37
CA PHE A 148 23.42 -2.54 -2.48
C PHE A 148 24.49 -3.43 -3.10
N THR A 149 24.05 -4.42 -3.84
CA THR A 149 24.85 -5.26 -4.73
C THR A 149 24.07 -5.53 -6.01
N GLY A 150 24.73 -5.49 -7.15
CA GLY A 150 24.21 -5.84 -8.46
C GLY A 150 22.97 -5.04 -8.86
N ALA A 151 22.10 -5.73 -9.55
CA ALA A 151 20.82 -5.18 -10.02
C ALA A 151 19.85 -4.79 -8.90
N ASN A 152 19.97 -5.37 -7.72
CA ASN A 152 19.09 -5.09 -6.59
C ASN A 152 19.22 -3.64 -6.08
N GLY A 153 20.36 -3.00 -6.33
CA GLY A 153 20.61 -1.61 -5.99
C GLY A 153 20.03 -0.59 -6.95
N ILE A 154 19.44 -1.03 -8.06
CA ILE A 154 18.91 -0.12 -9.07
C ILE A 154 17.69 0.58 -8.49
N ASN A 155 17.73 1.92 -8.50
CA ASN A 155 16.65 2.76 -8.00
C ASN A 155 16.20 2.36 -6.57
N ALA A 156 17.16 2.12 -5.67
CA ALA A 156 16.98 1.69 -4.28
C ALA A 156 17.70 2.64 -3.31
N LEU A 157 17.08 3.79 -3.01
CA LEU A 157 17.71 4.87 -2.24
C LEU A 157 18.09 4.43 -0.81
N SER A 158 17.21 3.71 -0.14
CA SER A 158 17.36 3.34 1.29
C SER A 158 17.55 1.85 1.50
N GLY A 159 17.32 1.04 0.47
CA GLY A 159 17.51 -0.40 0.53
C GLY A 159 16.53 -1.21 -0.30
N THR A 160 16.56 -2.51 -0.08
CA THR A 160 15.80 -3.50 -0.84
C THR A 160 15.05 -4.45 0.09
N ALA A 161 13.89 -4.92 -0.34
CA ALA A 161 13.15 -5.99 0.31
C ALA A 161 12.75 -7.03 -0.77
N ASN A 162 13.22 -8.26 -0.62
CA ASN A 162 12.94 -9.34 -1.55
C ASN A 162 12.12 -10.45 -0.85
N PHE A 163 10.97 -10.76 -1.43
CA PHE A 163 10.06 -11.80 -0.97
C PHE A 163 10.29 -13.04 -1.81
N ARG A 164 10.72 -14.11 -1.20
CA ARG A 164 10.93 -15.40 -1.86
C ARG A 164 9.64 -16.23 -1.81
N THR A 165 9.15 -16.69 -2.95
CA THR A 165 7.98 -17.56 -3.01
C THR A 165 8.34 -19.03 -2.81
N LEU A 166 7.34 -19.88 -2.52
CA LEU A 166 7.51 -21.33 -2.36
C LEU A 166 8.16 -21.95 -3.60
N ARG A 167 9.02 -22.92 -3.37
CA ARG A 167 9.69 -23.74 -4.36
C ARG A 167 9.30 -25.21 -4.18
N VAL A 168 9.67 -26.05 -5.13
CA VAL A 168 9.44 -27.50 -5.03
C VAL A 168 10.05 -28.05 -3.74
N ASP A 169 11.26 -27.65 -3.35
CA ASP A 169 11.94 -28.05 -2.12
C ASP A 169 11.23 -27.60 -0.83
N ASP A 170 10.40 -26.55 -0.88
CA ASP A 170 9.63 -26.11 0.29
C ASP A 170 8.42 -27.02 0.53
N VAL A 171 7.99 -27.78 -0.49
CA VAL A 171 6.79 -28.63 -0.48
C VAL A 171 7.15 -30.11 -0.43
N VAL A 172 8.04 -30.57 -1.34
CA VAL A 172 8.51 -31.96 -1.39
C VAL A 172 9.69 -32.17 -0.44
N HIS A 173 9.68 -33.25 0.33
CA HIS A 173 10.78 -33.60 1.23
C HIS A 173 11.79 -34.52 0.55
N GLY A 174 13.06 -34.11 0.61
CA GLY A 174 14.20 -34.93 0.20
C GLY A 174 14.01 -35.58 -1.16
N ASN A 175 14.10 -36.91 -1.21
CA ASN A 175 13.98 -37.71 -2.43
C ASN A 175 12.54 -38.16 -2.75
N HIS A 176 11.55 -37.71 -1.98
CA HIS A 176 10.16 -38.01 -2.32
C HIS A 176 9.80 -37.44 -3.70
N THR A 177 8.91 -38.13 -4.43
CA THR A 177 8.46 -37.69 -5.75
C THR A 177 7.29 -36.72 -5.70
N PHE A 178 6.57 -36.67 -4.57
CA PHE A 178 5.38 -35.83 -4.38
C PHE A 178 5.38 -35.19 -3.01
N GLY A 179 4.81 -34.00 -2.92
CA GLY A 179 4.56 -33.29 -1.67
C GLY A 179 3.27 -32.46 -1.72
N LEU A 180 2.64 -32.30 -0.57
CA LEU A 180 1.43 -31.48 -0.40
C LEU A 180 1.60 -30.60 0.84
N LEU A 181 1.41 -29.31 0.69
CA LEU A 181 1.37 -28.34 1.78
C LEU A 181 0.01 -27.68 1.82
N THR A 182 -0.71 -27.81 2.94
CA THR A 182 -2.01 -27.16 3.15
C THR A 182 -1.98 -26.29 4.40
N LYS A 183 -2.75 -25.20 4.38
CA LYS A 183 -2.93 -24.32 5.52
C LYS A 183 -4.35 -23.78 5.56
N GLY A 184 -5.01 -23.91 6.69
CA GLY A 184 -6.29 -23.29 7.00
C GLY A 184 -6.13 -22.35 8.20
N LEU A 185 -6.65 -21.13 8.11
CA LEU A 185 -6.67 -20.15 9.20
C LEU A 185 -8.06 -19.57 9.34
N THR A 186 -8.52 -19.45 10.57
CA THR A 186 -9.74 -18.74 10.95
C THR A 186 -9.54 -17.99 12.26
N GLY A 187 -10.43 -17.07 12.59
CA GLY A 187 -10.31 -16.32 13.83
C GLY A 187 -11.50 -15.44 14.16
N THR A 188 -11.39 -14.76 15.28
CA THR A 188 -12.37 -13.79 15.76
C THR A 188 -12.08 -12.39 15.20
N ASN A 189 -12.88 -11.40 15.60
CA ASN A 189 -12.68 -9.98 15.36
C ASN A 189 -12.47 -9.65 13.87
N SER A 190 -13.42 -10.11 13.03
CA SER A 190 -13.41 -9.87 11.58
C SER A 190 -12.24 -10.53 10.81
N THR A 191 -11.57 -11.48 11.43
CA THR A 191 -10.70 -12.40 10.71
C THR A 191 -11.55 -13.50 10.10
N LYS A 192 -11.59 -13.53 8.77
CA LYS A 192 -12.33 -14.55 8.03
C LYS A 192 -11.41 -15.75 7.72
N SER A 193 -12.01 -16.79 7.16
CA SER A 193 -11.27 -17.99 6.77
C SER A 193 -10.29 -17.69 5.63
N ASN A 194 -9.07 -18.19 5.79
CA ASN A 194 -8.04 -18.23 4.77
C ASN A 194 -7.65 -19.68 4.55
N PHE A 195 -7.41 -20.04 3.30
CA PHE A 195 -7.03 -21.39 2.93
C PHE A 195 -5.94 -21.38 1.86
N MET A 196 -5.00 -22.30 1.95
CA MET A 196 -3.99 -22.54 0.94
C MET A 196 -3.77 -24.04 0.77
N ALA A 197 -3.60 -24.48 -0.48
CA ALA A 197 -3.12 -25.79 -0.83
C ALA A 197 -2.06 -25.65 -1.93
N THR A 198 -0.92 -26.30 -1.75
CA THR A 198 0.19 -26.30 -2.72
C THR A 198 0.69 -27.73 -2.85
N GLY A 199 0.54 -28.28 -4.05
CA GLY A 199 1.10 -29.59 -4.43
C GLY A 199 2.37 -29.40 -5.25
N ALA A 200 3.33 -30.30 -5.09
CA ALA A 200 4.52 -30.34 -5.94
C ALA A 200 4.91 -31.78 -6.25
N VAL A 201 5.52 -31.96 -7.41
CA VAL A 201 6.08 -33.24 -7.87
C VAL A 201 7.52 -32.99 -8.33
N GLN A 202 8.37 -34.00 -8.15
CA GLN A 202 9.72 -33.99 -8.71
C GLN A 202 10.13 -35.36 -9.19
N LYS A 203 11.03 -35.38 -10.18
CA LYS A 203 11.65 -36.59 -10.71
C LYS A 203 13.14 -36.38 -10.84
N TRP A 204 13.89 -37.28 -10.27
CA TRP A 204 15.33 -37.40 -10.47
C TRP A 204 15.61 -38.38 -11.59
N PHE A 205 16.55 -38.04 -12.45
CA PHE A 205 17.01 -38.86 -13.55
C PHE A 205 18.37 -39.48 -13.20
N ASP A 206 18.70 -40.56 -13.86
CA ASP A 206 19.98 -41.26 -13.66
C ASP A 206 21.20 -40.37 -13.95
N SER A 207 21.01 -39.36 -14.78
CA SER A 207 22.00 -38.30 -15.05
C SER A 207 22.27 -37.33 -13.90
N GLY A 208 21.61 -37.49 -12.76
CA GLY A 208 21.66 -36.51 -11.67
C GLY A 208 20.77 -35.28 -11.90
N ALA A 209 20.11 -35.16 -13.02
CA ALA A 209 19.21 -34.07 -13.31
C ALA A 209 17.89 -34.18 -12.52
N ARG A 210 17.31 -33.06 -12.12
CA ARG A 210 16.01 -32.98 -11.45
C ARG A 210 15.05 -32.12 -12.27
N LEU A 211 13.83 -32.60 -12.44
CA LEU A 211 12.69 -31.84 -12.94
C LEU A 211 11.62 -31.78 -11.87
N GLY A 212 11.20 -30.59 -11.50
CA GLY A 212 10.16 -30.36 -10.52
C GLY A 212 9.03 -29.46 -11.04
N ALA A 213 7.81 -29.66 -10.55
CA ALA A 213 6.67 -28.80 -10.82
C ALA A 213 5.87 -28.54 -9.57
N LEU A 214 5.33 -27.34 -9.43
CA LEU A 214 4.55 -26.89 -8.28
C LEU A 214 3.31 -26.14 -8.74
N TYR A 215 2.18 -26.44 -8.12
CA TYR A 215 0.96 -25.64 -8.21
C TYR A 215 0.40 -25.32 -6.84
N GLY A 216 0.15 -24.03 -6.60
CA GLY A 216 -0.47 -23.54 -5.36
C GLY A 216 -1.74 -22.73 -5.64
N TYR A 217 -2.75 -22.92 -4.80
CA TYR A 217 -3.96 -22.11 -4.73
C TYR A 217 -4.13 -21.54 -3.34
N SER A 218 -4.49 -20.27 -3.26
CA SER A 218 -4.79 -19.60 -1.99
C SER A 218 -6.05 -18.75 -2.11
N HIS A 219 -6.90 -18.83 -1.09
CA HIS A 219 -8.06 -17.96 -0.88
C HIS A 219 -7.92 -17.23 0.44
N ARG A 220 -8.07 -15.89 0.40
CA ARG A 220 -8.02 -15.06 1.61
C ARG A 220 -9.20 -14.11 1.65
N SER A 221 -9.78 -13.94 2.84
CA SER A 221 -10.82 -12.94 3.09
C SER A 221 -10.51 -12.18 4.37
N VAL A 222 -10.50 -10.84 4.29
CA VAL A 222 -10.22 -9.94 5.41
C VAL A 222 -11.28 -8.85 5.43
N GLU A 223 -11.91 -8.66 6.58
CA GLU A 223 -12.79 -7.52 6.83
C GLU A 223 -12.06 -6.43 7.60
N GLN A 224 -12.38 -5.18 7.29
CA GLN A 224 -11.73 -4.02 7.90
C GLN A 224 -12.61 -3.36 8.98
N ASN A 225 -13.85 -3.81 9.13
CA ASN A 225 -14.68 -3.40 10.26
C ASN A 225 -14.48 -4.36 11.43
N TYR A 226 -13.55 -4.03 12.31
CA TYR A 226 -13.18 -4.83 13.46
C TYR A 226 -13.41 -4.05 14.77
N LYS A 227 -13.52 -4.78 15.88
CA LYS A 227 -13.49 -4.19 17.23
C LYS A 227 -12.09 -3.71 17.56
N VAL A 228 -11.96 -2.45 17.98
CA VAL A 228 -10.70 -1.86 18.43
C VAL A 228 -10.39 -2.26 19.87
N GLY A 229 -9.14 -2.09 20.28
CA GLY A 229 -8.76 -2.32 21.67
C GLY A 229 -9.53 -1.40 22.62
N GLY A 230 -9.96 -1.96 23.75
CA GLY A 230 -10.80 -1.24 24.72
C GLY A 230 -12.28 -1.14 24.33
N GLY A 231 -12.71 -1.72 23.19
CA GLY A 231 -14.10 -1.76 22.74
C GLY A 231 -14.43 -0.74 21.65
N GLY A 232 -15.62 -0.88 21.08
CA GLY A 232 -16.10 -0.09 19.94
C GLY A 232 -15.67 -0.69 18.60
N GLN A 233 -16.40 -0.35 17.54
CA GLN A 233 -16.05 -0.70 16.16
C GLN A 233 -15.09 0.33 15.60
N ARG A 234 -14.20 -0.09 14.71
CA ARG A 234 -13.36 0.82 13.93
C ARG A 234 -14.21 1.76 13.08
N ILE A 235 -15.32 1.25 12.62
CA ILE A 235 -16.19 1.88 11.66
C ILE A 235 -17.61 1.86 12.21
N GLY A 236 -18.27 3.02 12.26
CA GLY A 236 -19.68 3.13 12.58
C GLY A 236 -20.55 2.78 11.36
N ASN A 237 -21.85 2.54 11.61
CA ASN A 237 -22.88 2.35 10.55
C ASN A 237 -23.27 3.68 9.92
N PHE A 238 -22.30 4.47 9.54
CA PHE A 238 -22.49 5.86 9.14
C PHE A 238 -23.30 5.97 7.85
N GLY A 239 -23.06 5.11 6.88
CA GLY A 239 -23.78 5.14 5.59
C GLY A 239 -25.27 4.89 5.78
N GLU A 240 -25.66 3.92 6.60
CA GLU A 240 -27.06 3.62 6.91
C GLU A 240 -27.72 4.77 7.68
N GLU A 241 -27.11 5.23 8.75
CA GLU A 241 -27.60 6.37 9.54
C GLU A 241 -27.75 7.64 8.72
N TYR A 242 -26.84 7.86 7.78
CA TYR A 242 -26.89 9.01 6.89
C TYR A 242 -28.03 8.89 5.87
N LEU A 243 -28.20 7.72 5.24
CA LEU A 243 -29.31 7.46 4.33
C LEU A 243 -30.65 7.56 5.04
N ASP A 244 -30.76 7.01 6.25
CA ASP A 244 -31.99 7.09 7.04
C ASP A 244 -32.34 8.54 7.37
N ARG A 245 -31.35 9.35 7.77
CA ARG A 245 -31.56 10.76 8.03
C ARG A 245 -31.94 11.52 6.76
N LYS A 246 -31.28 11.28 5.62
CA LYS A 246 -31.63 11.88 4.34
C LYS A 246 -33.03 11.45 3.87
N LYS A 247 -33.41 10.21 4.12
CA LYS A 247 -34.77 9.73 3.89
C LYS A 247 -35.76 10.51 4.75
N GLN A 248 -35.44 10.65 6.04
CA GLN A 248 -36.28 11.41 6.98
C GLN A 248 -36.43 12.88 6.52
N GLU A 249 -35.35 13.58 6.18
CA GLU A 249 -35.36 14.94 5.67
C GLU A 249 -36.21 15.06 4.39
N TYR A 250 -36.06 14.12 3.47
CA TYR A 250 -36.86 14.09 2.24
C TYR A 250 -38.34 13.90 2.51
N PHE A 251 -38.70 12.97 3.39
CA PHE A 251 -40.09 12.73 3.76
C PHE A 251 -40.68 13.92 4.54
N GLU A 252 -39.93 14.51 5.46
CA GLU A 252 -40.37 15.68 6.22
C GLU A 252 -40.52 16.91 5.32
N SER A 253 -39.67 17.11 4.34
CA SER A 253 -39.80 18.19 3.35
C SER A 253 -41.02 18.01 2.43
N ASN A 254 -41.50 16.78 2.29
CA ASN A 254 -42.70 16.43 1.58
C ASN A 254 -43.93 16.28 2.53
N LEU A 255 -43.94 16.99 3.63
CA LEU A 255 -45.06 17.09 4.57
C LEU A 255 -45.46 15.74 5.22
N LEU A 256 -44.50 14.85 5.41
CA LEU A 256 -44.67 13.63 6.17
C LEU A 256 -43.99 13.71 7.53
N LYS A 257 -44.50 12.94 8.49
CA LYS A 257 -43.86 12.66 9.77
C LYS A 257 -43.90 11.17 10.06
N PHE A 258 -42.93 10.66 10.77
CA PHE A 258 -42.93 9.26 11.21
C PHE A 258 -43.80 9.08 12.44
N ASP A 259 -44.83 8.26 12.33
CA ASP A 259 -45.70 7.88 13.44
C ASP A 259 -45.15 6.64 14.13
N GLN A 260 -44.60 6.82 15.32
CA GLN A 260 -44.01 5.71 16.10
C GLN A 260 -45.08 4.69 16.56
N GLY A 261 -46.33 5.12 16.80
CA GLY A 261 -47.38 4.23 17.23
C GLY A 261 -47.86 3.30 16.11
N GLN A 262 -47.82 3.77 14.87
CA GLN A 262 -48.22 2.99 13.69
C GLN A 262 -47.00 2.44 12.93
N ASN A 263 -45.80 2.78 13.34
CA ASN A 263 -44.53 2.42 12.70
C ASN A 263 -44.51 2.70 11.19
N ARG A 264 -45.04 3.85 10.77
CA ARG A 264 -45.14 4.25 9.35
C ARG A 264 -45.09 5.76 9.20
N TRP A 265 -44.74 6.21 7.98
CA TRP A 265 -44.81 7.59 7.58
C TRP A 265 -46.28 7.98 7.35
N VAL A 266 -46.68 9.10 7.96
CA VAL A 266 -48.01 9.66 7.84
C VAL A 266 -47.92 11.15 7.52
N ARG A 267 -48.94 11.73 6.97
CA ARG A 267 -48.96 13.13 6.64
C ARG A 267 -48.90 14.02 7.88
N ASP A 268 -48.01 15.04 7.81
CA ASP A 268 -47.89 16.07 8.86
C ASP A 268 -48.81 17.24 8.54
N PHE A 269 -50.00 17.20 9.10
CA PHE A 269 -50.99 18.27 8.93
C PHE A 269 -50.60 19.60 9.64
N SER A 270 -49.66 19.56 10.60
CA SER A 270 -49.18 20.75 11.31
C SER A 270 -48.34 21.67 10.40
N LYS A 271 -47.72 21.15 9.38
CA LYS A 271 -46.87 21.88 8.39
C LYS A 271 -47.62 22.41 7.18
N ARG A 272 -48.93 22.23 7.13
CA ARG A 272 -49.79 22.55 5.97
C ARG A 272 -49.64 23.97 5.46
N ASN A 273 -49.42 24.93 6.34
CA ASN A 273 -49.35 26.34 6.03
C ASN A 273 -47.94 26.90 5.78
N ALA A 274 -46.89 26.12 6.08
CA ALA A 274 -45.51 26.61 6.04
C ALA A 274 -44.89 26.58 4.61
N VAL A 275 -45.41 25.76 3.69
CA VAL A 275 -44.79 25.51 2.38
C VAL A 275 -45.64 25.99 1.20
N GLY A 276 -46.84 26.55 1.44
CA GLY A 276 -47.71 27.08 0.37
C GLY A 276 -48.24 26.01 -0.59
N LYS A 277 -47.96 24.75 -0.41
CA LYS A 277 -48.46 23.64 -1.22
C LYS A 277 -49.59 22.94 -0.49
N SER A 278 -50.72 22.90 -1.11
CA SER A 278 -51.86 22.16 -0.62
C SER A 278 -51.75 20.67 -0.99
N TYR A 279 -52.19 19.81 -0.14
CA TYR A 279 -52.32 18.38 -0.41
C TYR A 279 -53.17 18.10 -1.66
N TRP A 280 -54.14 18.97 -1.89
CA TRP A 280 -55.07 18.86 -3.01
C TRP A 280 -54.43 19.26 -4.37
N ASP A 281 -53.28 19.89 -4.33
CA ASP A 281 -52.51 20.24 -5.52
C ASP A 281 -51.66 19.09 -6.04
N TYR A 282 -51.65 17.95 -5.37
CA TYR A 282 -50.88 16.78 -5.81
C TYR A 282 -51.64 16.07 -6.95
N PRO A 283 -50.95 15.56 -7.99
CA PRO A 283 -51.57 14.95 -9.14
C PRO A 283 -52.56 13.80 -8.84
N PHE A 284 -52.40 13.16 -7.70
CA PHE A 284 -53.25 12.07 -7.22
C PHE A 284 -54.59 12.54 -6.64
N SER A 285 -54.70 13.80 -6.22
CA SER A 285 -55.94 14.34 -5.66
C SER A 285 -57.17 14.27 -6.59
N LYS A 286 -56.89 14.15 -7.89
CA LYS A 286 -57.95 14.02 -8.92
C LYS A 286 -58.36 12.57 -9.19
N LYS A 287 -57.62 11.57 -8.69
CA LYS A 287 -57.80 10.16 -9.02
C LYS A 287 -58.53 9.35 -7.99
N TYR A 288 -58.45 9.75 -6.72
CA TYR A 288 -59.01 9.00 -5.60
C TYR A 288 -59.75 9.92 -4.63
N ASN A 289 -60.97 9.48 -4.23
CA ASN A 289 -61.82 10.23 -3.30
C ASN A 289 -61.57 9.77 -1.84
N ASP A 290 -60.83 8.67 -1.62
CA ASP A 290 -60.57 8.14 -0.30
C ASP A 290 -59.21 8.71 0.27
N PRO A 291 -59.25 9.42 1.41
CA PRO A 291 -58.10 10.03 2.01
C PRO A 291 -57.02 9.01 2.50
N GLU A 292 -57.39 7.81 2.88
CA GLU A 292 -56.44 6.79 3.30
C GLU A 292 -55.72 6.15 2.12
N VAL A 293 -56.42 5.92 1.02
CA VAL A 293 -55.82 5.45 -0.23
C VAL A 293 -54.88 6.48 -0.79
N LEU A 294 -55.26 7.75 -0.81
CA LEU A 294 -54.43 8.86 -1.23
C LEU A 294 -53.14 8.98 -0.38
N GLN A 295 -53.28 8.84 0.91
CA GLN A 295 -52.11 8.92 1.80
C GLN A 295 -51.13 7.78 1.54
N ARG A 296 -51.66 6.55 1.39
CA ARG A 296 -50.82 5.38 1.10
C ARG A 296 -50.11 5.53 -0.24
N GLU A 297 -50.81 5.86 -1.31
CA GLU A 297 -50.19 6.01 -2.63
C GLU A 297 -49.20 7.16 -2.68
N TYR A 298 -49.42 8.23 -1.95
CA TYR A 298 -48.49 9.32 -1.81
C TYR A 298 -47.18 8.91 -1.14
N VAL A 299 -47.30 8.14 -0.04
CA VAL A 299 -46.12 7.60 0.65
C VAL A 299 -45.37 6.60 -0.22
N ASP A 300 -46.10 5.71 -0.89
CA ASP A 300 -45.52 4.69 -1.79
C ASP A 300 -44.78 5.34 -2.96
N ASP A 301 -45.31 6.44 -3.49
CA ASP A 301 -44.68 7.19 -4.60
C ASP A 301 -43.41 7.89 -4.12
N LEU A 302 -43.43 8.48 -2.94
CA LEU A 302 -42.25 9.08 -2.33
C LEU A 302 -41.21 8.01 -1.99
N GLU A 303 -41.60 6.85 -1.47
CA GLU A 303 -40.69 5.74 -1.23
C GLU A 303 -40.04 5.22 -2.50
N ARG A 304 -40.82 5.08 -3.56
CA ARG A 304 -40.32 4.71 -4.87
C ARG A 304 -39.35 5.76 -5.42
N GLY A 305 -39.74 7.03 -5.38
CA GLY A 305 -38.87 8.15 -5.80
C GLY A 305 -37.57 8.22 -4.98
N TRP A 306 -37.65 8.00 -3.67
CA TRP A 306 -36.48 7.87 -2.83
C TRP A 306 -35.58 6.70 -3.27
N LYS A 307 -36.13 5.51 -3.36
CA LYS A 307 -35.38 4.29 -3.67
C LYS A 307 -34.75 4.30 -5.06
N GLU A 308 -35.48 4.77 -6.06
CA GLU A 308 -35.04 4.71 -7.45
C GLU A 308 -34.17 5.89 -7.86
N ASN A 309 -34.45 7.09 -7.34
CA ASN A 309 -33.80 8.31 -7.80
C ASN A 309 -32.88 8.97 -6.77
N LEU A 310 -33.28 9.04 -5.51
CA LEU A 310 -32.56 9.82 -4.50
C LEU A 310 -31.59 8.98 -3.66
N ALA A 311 -32.04 7.84 -3.13
CA ALA A 311 -31.18 6.98 -2.32
C ALA A 311 -29.87 6.58 -3.04
N PRO A 312 -29.84 6.26 -4.35
CA PRO A 312 -28.59 6.00 -5.06
C PRO A 312 -27.65 7.20 -5.12
N GLN A 313 -28.17 8.42 -5.09
CA GLN A 313 -27.35 9.64 -5.08
C GLN A 313 -26.68 9.87 -3.71
N TRP A 314 -27.39 9.52 -2.64
CA TRP A 314 -26.92 9.67 -1.27
C TRP A 314 -26.29 8.38 -0.68
N ASP A 315 -26.28 7.30 -1.47
CA ASP A 315 -25.70 6.03 -1.04
C ASP A 315 -24.19 6.14 -0.91
N LEU A 316 -23.72 6.27 0.33
CA LEU A 316 -22.30 6.27 0.68
C LEU A 316 -21.73 4.85 0.84
N THR A 317 -22.51 3.80 0.60
CA THR A 317 -22.06 2.41 0.75
C THR A 317 -20.84 2.03 -0.11
N PRO A 318 -20.59 2.61 -1.30
CA PRO A 318 -19.30 2.43 -1.98
C PRO A 318 -18.11 2.97 -1.19
N ILE A 319 -18.36 3.91 -0.30
CA ILE A 319 -17.37 4.50 0.61
C ILE A 319 -17.48 3.86 2.00
N ASP A 320 -18.56 3.10 2.24
CA ASP A 320 -18.76 2.34 3.45
C ASP A 320 -17.53 1.44 3.66
N PRO A 321 -17.02 1.44 4.84
CA PRO A 321 -15.89 0.63 5.28
C PRO A 321 -16.14 -0.88 5.27
N THR A 322 -17.38 -1.34 5.20
CA THR A 322 -17.69 -2.70 4.77
C THR A 322 -17.22 -2.91 3.32
N SER A 323 -17.14 -1.85 2.54
CA SER A 323 -16.59 -1.84 1.19
C SER A 323 -15.08 -2.05 1.13
N LEU A 324 -14.35 -1.94 2.26
CA LEU A 324 -12.94 -2.30 2.36
C LEU A 324 -12.71 -3.79 2.61
N GLN A 325 -13.78 -4.60 2.59
CA GLN A 325 -13.62 -6.04 2.62
C GLN A 325 -12.76 -6.51 1.45
N GLN A 326 -11.69 -7.24 1.78
CA GLN A 326 -10.78 -7.80 0.80
C GLN A 326 -11.04 -9.29 0.63
N ARG A 327 -11.14 -9.72 -0.62
CA ARG A 327 -11.22 -11.14 -1.01
C ARG A 327 -10.24 -11.38 -2.14
N SER A 328 -9.25 -12.23 -1.90
CA SER A 328 -8.25 -12.58 -2.90
C SER A 328 -8.24 -14.07 -3.22
N ASN A 329 -8.05 -14.36 -4.51
CA ASN A 329 -7.71 -15.68 -5.00
C ASN A 329 -6.37 -15.57 -5.72
N SER A 330 -5.44 -16.43 -5.35
CA SER A 330 -4.08 -16.40 -5.85
C SER A 330 -3.66 -17.77 -6.34
N HIS A 331 -2.86 -17.80 -7.40
CA HIS A 331 -2.26 -19.03 -7.95
C HIS A 331 -0.77 -18.83 -8.10
N LEU A 332 -0.02 -19.88 -7.82
CA LEU A 332 1.42 -20.00 -8.05
C LEU A 332 1.70 -21.26 -8.84
N VAL A 333 2.36 -21.11 -9.98
CA VAL A 333 2.83 -22.23 -10.81
C VAL A 333 4.34 -22.09 -10.96
N LYS A 334 5.09 -23.15 -10.72
CA LYS A 334 6.52 -23.21 -10.99
C LYS A 334 6.89 -24.50 -11.71
N VAL A 335 7.92 -24.39 -12.56
CA VAL A 335 8.64 -25.51 -13.15
C VAL A 335 10.11 -25.27 -12.91
N GLU A 336 10.80 -26.22 -12.29
CA GLU A 336 12.21 -26.16 -11.92
C GLU A 336 12.94 -27.31 -12.60
N TYR A 337 14.01 -26.98 -13.33
CA TYR A 337 14.96 -27.95 -13.86
C TYR A 337 16.35 -27.64 -13.31
N GLU A 338 17.07 -28.64 -12.88
CA GLU A 338 18.39 -28.51 -12.31
C GLU A 338 19.25 -29.72 -12.64
N ASN A 339 20.48 -29.49 -13.07
CA ASN A 339 21.56 -30.46 -13.13
C ASN A 339 22.84 -29.85 -12.61
N ASP A 340 23.98 -30.54 -12.76
CA ASP A 340 25.26 -30.08 -12.18
C ASP A 340 25.66 -28.67 -12.61
N ASN A 341 25.35 -28.28 -13.86
CA ASN A 341 25.77 -27.00 -14.43
C ASN A 341 24.62 -26.01 -14.64
N ASN A 342 23.40 -26.50 -14.80
CA ASN A 342 22.27 -25.69 -15.26
C ASN A 342 21.14 -25.69 -14.26
N LYS A 343 20.53 -24.53 -14.08
CA LYS A 343 19.30 -24.36 -13.32
C LYS A 343 18.34 -23.46 -14.08
N LEU A 344 17.12 -23.92 -14.27
CA LEU A 344 16.04 -23.17 -14.92
C LEU A 344 14.83 -23.15 -13.99
N ASP A 345 14.36 -21.95 -13.64
CA ASP A 345 13.13 -21.74 -12.88
C ASP A 345 12.14 -20.93 -13.75
N LEU A 346 11.00 -21.52 -14.06
CA LEU A 346 9.88 -20.84 -14.72
C LEU A 346 8.76 -20.61 -13.71
N GLN A 347 8.18 -19.44 -13.71
CA GLN A 347 7.15 -19.07 -12.74
C GLN A 347 6.01 -18.26 -13.37
N LEU A 348 4.79 -18.63 -13.00
CA LEU A 348 3.58 -17.81 -13.15
C LEU A 348 2.95 -17.58 -11.80
N ARG A 349 2.72 -16.33 -11.47
CA ARG A 349 2.00 -15.92 -10.25
C ARG A 349 0.84 -15.02 -10.64
N THR A 350 -0.36 -15.35 -10.15
CA THR A 350 -1.55 -14.53 -10.36
C THR A 350 -2.21 -14.21 -9.02
N MET A 351 -2.78 -13.03 -8.91
CA MET A 351 -3.59 -12.61 -7.77
C MET A 351 -4.76 -11.77 -8.24
N ASN A 352 -5.96 -12.19 -7.90
CA ASN A 352 -7.19 -11.43 -8.10
C ASN A 352 -7.70 -11.00 -6.73
N ASN A 353 -7.64 -9.73 -6.43
CA ASN A 353 -8.10 -9.16 -5.17
C ASN A 353 -9.28 -8.22 -5.42
N ARG A 354 -10.37 -8.46 -4.71
CA ARG A 354 -11.54 -7.58 -4.68
C ARG A 354 -11.54 -6.81 -3.38
N ILE A 355 -11.50 -5.49 -3.47
CA ILE A 355 -11.50 -4.57 -2.34
C ILE A 355 -12.76 -3.71 -2.47
N GLY A 356 -13.79 -4.07 -1.68
CA GLY A 356 -15.10 -3.51 -1.88
C GLY A 356 -15.61 -3.77 -3.30
N SER A 357 -15.91 -2.72 -4.03
CA SER A 357 -16.32 -2.77 -5.43
C SER A 357 -15.13 -2.87 -6.41
N ARG A 358 -13.94 -2.39 -6.02
CA ARG A 358 -12.76 -2.36 -6.87
C ARG A 358 -12.14 -3.74 -7.04
N LYS A 359 -11.71 -4.05 -8.26
CA LYS A 359 -10.99 -5.29 -8.59
C LYS A 359 -9.55 -4.97 -8.94
N VAL A 360 -8.61 -5.65 -8.29
CA VAL A 360 -7.16 -5.56 -8.52
C VAL A 360 -6.69 -6.91 -9.04
N GLU A 361 -6.10 -6.93 -10.23
CA GLU A 361 -5.57 -8.12 -10.89
C GLU A 361 -4.07 -7.96 -11.10
N ASN A 362 -3.29 -8.97 -10.70
CA ASN A 362 -1.86 -9.02 -10.95
C ASN A 362 -1.49 -10.36 -11.58
N ARG A 363 -0.64 -10.30 -12.61
CA ARG A 363 -0.06 -11.47 -13.27
C ARG A 363 1.43 -11.22 -13.45
N ASN A 364 2.24 -12.16 -13.02
CA ASN A 364 3.68 -12.05 -13.10
C ASN A 364 4.23 -13.32 -13.75
N TYR A 365 4.97 -13.15 -14.82
CA TYR A 365 5.68 -14.21 -15.56
C TYR A 365 7.16 -14.00 -15.34
N GLN A 366 7.88 -15.07 -15.04
CA GLN A 366 9.31 -15.01 -14.75
C GLN A 366 10.00 -16.25 -15.26
N ALA A 367 11.20 -16.05 -15.81
CA ALA A 367 12.16 -17.10 -16.14
C ALA A 367 13.50 -16.73 -15.55
N ASN A 368 14.12 -17.63 -14.81
CA ASN A 368 15.46 -17.49 -14.29
C ASN A 368 16.30 -18.68 -14.75
N TYR A 369 17.42 -18.39 -15.40
CA TYR A 369 18.37 -19.39 -15.86
C TYR A 369 19.73 -19.11 -15.27
N ASN A 370 20.36 -20.13 -14.73
CA ASN A 370 21.74 -20.09 -14.22
C ASN A 370 22.55 -21.19 -14.90
N LEU A 371 23.73 -20.81 -15.42
CA LEU A 371 24.73 -21.71 -15.94
C LEU A 371 26.02 -21.53 -15.16
N ASN A 372 26.51 -22.60 -14.54
CA ASN A 372 27.77 -22.61 -13.78
C ASN A 372 28.75 -23.61 -14.38
N ILE A 373 29.88 -23.12 -14.94
CA ILE A 373 30.93 -23.93 -15.49
C ILE A 373 32.29 -23.43 -14.98
N GLY A 374 32.80 -24.11 -13.98
CA GLY A 374 34.07 -23.76 -13.36
C GLY A 374 34.10 -22.36 -12.74
N ASP A 375 35.29 -21.74 -12.72
CA ASP A 375 35.52 -20.47 -11.98
C ASP A 375 35.16 -19.20 -12.80
N TYR A 376 34.91 -19.34 -14.13
CA TYR A 376 34.79 -18.20 -15.04
C TYR A 376 33.40 -18.03 -15.64
N VAL A 377 32.54 -19.03 -15.57
CA VAL A 377 31.17 -18.96 -16.06
C VAL A 377 30.20 -19.26 -14.93
N ASP A 378 29.66 -18.22 -14.34
CA ASP A 378 28.53 -18.25 -13.40
C ASP A 378 27.52 -17.24 -13.95
N LEU A 379 26.92 -17.65 -15.10
CA LEU A 379 25.98 -16.81 -15.87
C LEU A 379 24.59 -16.88 -15.26
N ASN A 380 24.01 -15.74 -15.02
CA ASN A 380 22.63 -15.59 -14.51
C ASN A 380 21.79 -14.75 -15.48
N VAL A 381 20.65 -15.27 -15.90
CA VAL A 381 19.71 -14.56 -16.77
C VAL A 381 18.34 -14.56 -16.12
N LEU A 382 17.83 -13.39 -15.78
CA LEU A 382 16.50 -13.21 -15.22
C LEU A 382 15.64 -12.39 -16.19
N ALA A 383 14.54 -12.95 -16.66
CA ALA A 383 13.57 -12.26 -17.49
C ALA A 383 12.20 -12.28 -16.80
N ALA A 384 11.50 -11.13 -16.81
CA ALA A 384 10.19 -11.02 -16.19
C ALA A 384 9.26 -10.06 -16.92
N HIS A 385 7.96 -10.39 -16.87
CA HIS A 385 6.87 -9.55 -17.34
C HIS A 385 5.79 -9.48 -16.27
N ASN A 386 5.51 -8.28 -15.74
CA ASN A 386 4.49 -8.02 -14.75
C ASN A 386 3.34 -7.23 -15.38
N LEU A 387 2.10 -7.63 -15.09
CA LEU A 387 0.89 -6.95 -15.49
C LEU A 387 0.00 -6.74 -14.27
N GLY A 388 -0.24 -5.48 -13.92
CA GLY A 388 -1.20 -5.08 -12.90
C GLY A 388 -2.35 -4.30 -13.51
N LYS A 389 -3.57 -4.54 -13.05
CA LYS A 389 -4.78 -3.83 -13.46
C LYS A 389 -5.63 -3.50 -12.26
N GLN A 390 -6.28 -2.35 -12.32
CA GLN A 390 -7.31 -1.97 -11.37
C GLN A 390 -8.57 -1.60 -12.13
N LYS A 391 -9.70 -2.17 -11.71
CA LYS A 391 -11.00 -1.88 -12.31
C LYS A 391 -11.91 -1.28 -11.26
N TYR A 392 -12.42 -0.13 -11.58
CA TYR A 392 -13.41 0.61 -10.80
C TYR A 392 -14.74 0.49 -11.53
N PRO A 393 -15.78 -0.14 -10.96
CA PRO A 393 -17.07 -0.28 -11.62
C PRO A 393 -17.78 1.06 -11.72
N LYS A 394 -18.83 1.09 -12.54
CA LYS A 394 -19.83 2.16 -12.58
C LYS A 394 -20.29 2.50 -11.15
N ASN A 395 -20.57 3.75 -10.90
CA ASN A 395 -20.95 4.31 -9.61
C ASN A 395 -19.87 4.25 -8.53
N SER A 396 -18.62 3.88 -8.86
CA SER A 396 -17.50 4.09 -7.94
C SER A 396 -17.34 5.57 -7.63
N ARG A 397 -17.20 5.91 -6.36
CA ARG A 397 -17.12 7.30 -5.91
C ARG A 397 -15.68 7.73 -5.70
N PHE A 398 -15.42 8.96 -6.09
CA PHE A 398 -14.13 9.61 -5.93
C PHE A 398 -14.36 10.98 -5.29
N SER A 399 -14.38 11.05 -3.96
CA SER A 399 -14.50 12.33 -3.24
C SER A 399 -15.75 13.15 -3.64
N GLY A 400 -16.93 12.54 -3.58
CA GLY A 400 -18.18 13.17 -3.98
C GLY A 400 -18.49 13.09 -5.48
N TRP A 401 -17.60 12.45 -6.26
CA TRP A 401 -17.79 12.22 -7.68
C TRP A 401 -18.08 10.75 -7.96
N GLY A 402 -19.07 10.46 -8.78
CA GLY A 402 -19.39 9.10 -9.21
C GLY A 402 -18.92 8.85 -10.64
N LEU A 403 -18.46 7.62 -10.91
CA LEU A 403 -18.18 7.15 -12.26
C LEU A 403 -19.49 6.76 -12.96
N LEU A 404 -19.76 7.30 -14.14
CA LEU A 404 -20.90 6.87 -14.97
C LEU A 404 -20.64 5.55 -15.69
N ASP A 405 -19.38 5.20 -15.89
CA ASP A 405 -18.95 3.95 -16.48
C ASP A 405 -17.79 3.35 -15.70
N TYR A 406 -17.20 2.24 -16.16
CA TYR A 406 -16.04 1.64 -15.50
C TYR A 406 -14.74 2.35 -15.89
N LEU A 407 -13.80 2.39 -14.97
CA LEU A 407 -12.42 2.85 -15.19
C LEU A 407 -11.45 1.68 -15.00
N GLU A 408 -10.53 1.51 -15.93
CA GLU A 408 -9.41 0.57 -15.80
C GLU A 408 -8.07 1.32 -15.84
N THR A 409 -7.22 1.11 -14.83
CA THR A 409 -5.82 1.50 -14.86
C THR A 409 -4.96 0.26 -15.06
N LYS A 410 -3.87 0.41 -15.81
CA LYS A 410 -2.97 -0.68 -16.17
C LYS A 410 -1.52 -0.29 -15.88
N ASN A 411 -0.78 -1.19 -15.28
CA ASN A 411 0.66 -1.12 -15.10
C ASN A 411 1.32 -2.33 -15.73
N THR A 412 2.34 -2.11 -16.57
CA THR A 412 3.17 -3.18 -17.14
C THR A 412 4.63 -2.92 -16.84
N ALA A 413 5.37 -3.96 -16.45
CA ALA A 413 6.81 -3.88 -16.28
C ALA A 413 7.50 -5.06 -16.95
N ASN A 414 8.61 -4.78 -17.65
CA ASN A 414 9.47 -5.77 -18.25
C ASN A 414 10.87 -5.62 -17.65
N LEU A 415 11.46 -6.72 -17.27
CA LEU A 415 12.81 -6.80 -16.72
C LEU A 415 13.62 -7.85 -17.46
N LEU A 416 14.85 -7.51 -17.76
CA LEU A 416 15.88 -8.45 -18.19
C LEU A 416 17.16 -8.12 -17.45
N ASP A 417 17.71 -9.07 -16.71
CA ASP A 417 18.99 -8.98 -16.04
C ASP A 417 19.91 -10.09 -16.55
N ILE A 418 21.10 -9.74 -16.96
CA ILE A 418 22.12 -10.68 -17.41
C ILE A 418 23.41 -10.33 -16.69
N ASN A 419 23.99 -11.30 -15.99
CA ASN A 419 25.26 -11.10 -15.32
C ASN A 419 26.11 -12.39 -15.35
N ASN A 420 27.40 -12.20 -15.28
CA ASN A 420 28.35 -13.30 -15.11
C ASN A 420 29.30 -12.98 -13.95
N SER A 421 29.57 -13.97 -13.13
CA SER A 421 30.54 -13.90 -12.03
C SER A 421 31.79 -14.69 -12.37
N PHE A 422 32.94 -14.15 -12.01
CA PHE A 422 34.27 -14.71 -12.16
C PHE A 422 34.87 -14.92 -10.78
N SER A 423 35.45 -16.07 -10.54
CA SER A 423 36.17 -16.40 -9.31
C SER A 423 37.65 -16.58 -9.59
N PHE A 424 38.49 -15.87 -8.86
CA PHE A 424 39.94 -15.90 -9.01
C PHE A 424 40.60 -16.22 -7.65
N LYS A 425 41.48 -17.17 -7.66
CA LYS A 425 42.39 -17.45 -6.53
C LYS A 425 43.70 -16.74 -6.77
N LEU A 426 43.90 -15.63 -6.07
CA LEU A 426 45.12 -14.82 -6.16
C LEU A 426 46.19 -15.31 -5.18
N PRO A 427 47.47 -14.92 -5.36
CA PRO A 427 48.54 -15.22 -4.43
C PRO A 427 48.22 -14.84 -2.98
N GLN A 428 48.92 -15.44 -2.01
CA GLN A 428 48.74 -15.19 -0.58
C GLN A 428 47.36 -15.53 -0.02
N LYS A 429 46.71 -16.59 -0.54
CA LYS A 429 45.35 -17.03 -0.11
C LYS A 429 44.31 -15.93 -0.19
N THR A 430 44.34 -15.22 -1.29
CA THR A 430 43.38 -14.13 -1.57
C THR A 430 42.35 -14.61 -2.60
N ASP A 431 41.05 -14.60 -2.22
CA ASP A 431 39.94 -14.96 -3.08
C ASP A 431 39.32 -13.64 -3.64
N LEU A 432 39.20 -13.54 -4.94
CA LEU A 432 38.54 -12.43 -5.62
C LEU A 432 37.33 -12.97 -6.39
N LYS A 433 36.15 -12.49 -6.09
CA LYS A 433 34.96 -12.70 -6.92
C LYS A 433 34.59 -11.37 -7.58
N ALA A 434 34.40 -11.36 -8.89
CA ALA A 434 33.97 -10.19 -9.65
C ALA A 434 32.73 -10.55 -10.48
N THR A 435 31.72 -9.68 -10.48
CA THR A 435 30.48 -9.86 -11.25
C THR A 435 30.29 -8.65 -12.14
N VAL A 436 30.01 -8.87 -13.42
CA VAL A 436 29.64 -7.84 -14.39
C VAL A 436 28.23 -8.12 -14.88
N GLY A 437 27.41 -7.09 -14.95
CA GLY A 437 26.04 -7.30 -15.38
C GLY A 437 25.41 -6.11 -16.09
N PHE A 438 24.33 -6.41 -16.78
CA PHE A 438 23.47 -5.47 -17.46
C PHE A 438 22.02 -5.72 -17.07
N ASN A 439 21.33 -4.66 -16.67
CA ASN A 439 19.91 -4.70 -16.33
C ASN A 439 19.14 -3.74 -17.24
N PHE A 440 18.11 -4.28 -17.85
CA PHE A 440 17.09 -3.55 -18.57
C PHE A 440 15.78 -3.60 -17.78
N PHE A 441 15.23 -2.44 -17.46
CA PHE A 441 13.95 -2.34 -16.80
C PHE A 441 13.08 -1.28 -17.47
N LYS A 442 11.88 -1.69 -17.92
CA LYS A 442 10.88 -0.78 -18.51
C LYS A 442 9.58 -0.92 -17.75
N ASN A 443 9.04 0.19 -17.30
CA ASN A 443 7.77 0.27 -16.60
C ASN A 443 6.84 1.28 -17.27
N GLN A 444 5.56 0.92 -17.47
CA GLN A 444 4.58 1.72 -18.17
C GLN A 444 3.26 1.73 -17.42
N TYR A 445 2.67 2.91 -17.34
CA TYR A 445 1.35 3.17 -16.77
C TYR A 445 0.42 3.69 -17.85
N SER A 446 -0.81 3.19 -17.87
CA SER A 446 -1.87 3.65 -18.75
C SER A 446 -3.22 3.47 -18.10
N LYS A 447 -4.22 4.18 -18.60
CA LYS A 447 -5.61 3.97 -18.25
C LYS A 447 -6.42 3.82 -19.54
N ASN A 448 -7.58 3.16 -19.48
CA ASN A 448 -8.47 3.16 -20.62
C ASN A 448 -8.83 4.61 -20.93
N ARG A 449 -8.80 4.97 -22.20
CA ARG A 449 -9.40 6.21 -22.64
C ARG A 449 -10.89 5.99 -22.57
N PHE A 450 -11.55 6.86 -21.85
CA PHE A 450 -13.00 6.80 -21.74
C PHE A 450 -13.63 7.04 -23.11
N PRO A 451 -14.73 6.37 -23.42
CA PRO A 451 -15.59 6.80 -24.51
C PRO A 451 -16.02 8.26 -24.26
N GLU A 452 -16.37 8.97 -25.31
CA GLU A 452 -16.70 10.42 -25.28
C GLU A 452 -17.79 10.80 -24.27
N GLU A 453 -18.49 9.83 -23.70
CA GLU A 453 -19.61 10.01 -22.77
C GLU A 453 -19.27 9.79 -21.30
N LEU A 454 -18.00 9.67 -20.90
CA LEU A 454 -17.70 9.45 -19.50
C LEU A 454 -17.79 10.73 -18.71
N SER A 455 -18.86 10.88 -18.02
CA SER A 455 -19.09 11.91 -17.04
C SER A 455 -18.87 11.39 -15.64
N LEU A 456 -18.23 12.20 -14.81
CA LEU A 456 -18.31 12.09 -13.37
C LEU A 456 -19.54 12.89 -12.94
N PHE A 457 -20.48 12.28 -12.25
CA PHE A 457 -21.58 13.02 -11.66
C PHE A 457 -21.23 13.40 -10.22
N TYR A 458 -21.63 14.60 -9.84
CA TYR A 458 -21.53 15.06 -8.45
C TYR A 458 -22.89 14.81 -7.79
N ASP A 459 -22.86 14.13 -6.67
CA ASP A 459 -24.02 13.85 -5.84
C ASP A 459 -23.85 14.34 -4.39
N GLY A 460 -23.07 15.38 -4.22
CA GLY A 460 -22.91 16.04 -2.93
C GLY A 460 -24.21 16.77 -2.50
N PRO A 461 -24.35 17.10 -1.21
CA PRO A 461 -25.56 17.66 -0.64
C PRO A 461 -25.98 19.04 -1.18
N ASP A 462 -25.11 19.72 -1.91
CA ASP A 462 -25.34 21.09 -2.38
C ASP A 462 -25.41 21.16 -3.90
N GLN A 463 -26.57 20.86 -4.44
CA GLN A 463 -26.86 21.07 -5.87
C GLN A 463 -26.79 22.56 -6.27
N ASP A 464 -26.95 23.49 -5.32
CA ASP A 464 -27.02 24.93 -5.59
C ASP A 464 -25.71 25.69 -5.36
N ALA A 465 -24.69 25.08 -4.82
CA ALA A 465 -23.45 25.77 -4.48
C ALA A 465 -22.40 25.70 -5.60
N GLY A 466 -21.70 26.79 -5.81
CA GLY A 466 -20.70 27.16 -6.81
C GLY A 466 -19.95 26.11 -7.65
N LEU A 467 -19.79 24.88 -7.18
CA LEU A 467 -19.22 23.78 -7.96
C LEU A 467 -20.19 23.28 -9.04
N TYR A 468 -21.48 23.31 -8.73
CA TYR A 468 -22.53 23.01 -9.71
C TYR A 468 -22.63 24.08 -10.78
N SER A 469 -22.42 25.36 -10.43
CA SER A 469 -22.34 26.42 -11.41
C SER A 469 -21.11 26.29 -12.30
N PHE A 470 -20.05 25.73 -11.77
CA PHE A 470 -18.85 25.39 -12.52
C PHE A 470 -19.07 24.18 -13.44
N LEU A 471 -19.76 23.15 -12.96
CA LEU A 471 -20.09 21.96 -13.75
C LEU A 471 -21.32 22.15 -14.63
N GLY A 472 -22.27 22.98 -14.22
CA GLY A 472 -23.46 23.31 -15.01
C GLY A 472 -23.17 24.19 -16.24
N ARG A 473 -21.96 24.76 -16.30
CA ARG A 473 -21.45 25.37 -17.55
C ARG A 473 -21.05 24.30 -18.57
N PHE A 474 -20.82 23.06 -18.16
CA PHE A 474 -20.64 21.91 -19.03
C PHE A 474 -22.03 21.34 -19.29
N LYS A 475 -22.65 21.87 -20.34
CA LYS A 475 -24.07 21.64 -20.72
C LYS A 475 -24.47 20.17 -20.76
N GLY A 476 -25.55 19.89 -20.09
CA GLY A 476 -26.24 18.62 -20.03
C GLY A 476 -26.28 18.14 -18.59
N ASP A 477 -27.32 17.50 -18.15
CA ASP A 477 -27.56 17.01 -16.80
C ASP A 477 -26.45 16.06 -16.25
N LYS A 478 -25.27 16.04 -16.86
CA LYS A 478 -24.12 15.22 -16.58
C LYS A 478 -22.87 16.10 -16.57
N GLY A 479 -22.33 16.37 -15.38
CA GLY A 479 -21.07 17.08 -15.25
C GLY A 479 -19.93 16.32 -15.94
N ILE A 480 -19.32 16.91 -16.97
CA ILE A 480 -18.21 16.34 -17.71
C ILE A 480 -16.92 16.76 -16.99
N PHE A 481 -16.19 15.79 -16.45
CA PHE A 481 -14.83 16.04 -16.02
C PHE A 481 -13.87 15.76 -17.18
N PRO A 482 -12.73 16.48 -17.28
CA PRO A 482 -11.76 16.23 -18.33
C PRO A 482 -11.38 14.74 -18.39
N GLN A 483 -11.75 14.10 -19.48
CA GLN A 483 -11.65 12.64 -19.61
C GLN A 483 -10.23 12.14 -19.68
N LYS A 484 -9.31 13.01 -20.11
CA LYS A 484 -7.89 12.70 -20.33
C LYS A 484 -7.02 13.06 -19.15
N SER A 485 -7.58 13.53 -18.03
CA SER A 485 -6.83 14.01 -16.86
C SER A 485 -5.87 12.96 -16.29
N THR A 486 -4.86 13.41 -15.58
CA THR A 486 -3.87 12.55 -14.89
C THR A 486 -4.37 12.05 -13.52
N ILE A 487 -5.64 12.30 -13.21
CA ILE A 487 -6.32 11.82 -12.01
C ILE A 487 -6.20 10.30 -11.91
N LEU A 488 -6.04 9.78 -10.71
CA LEU A 488 -5.81 8.38 -10.37
C LEU A 488 -4.41 7.90 -10.73
N GLN A 489 -4.05 7.95 -11.99
CA GLN A 489 -2.78 7.47 -12.50
C GLN A 489 -2.42 8.21 -13.78
N PRO A 490 -1.30 8.96 -13.82
CA PRO A 490 -0.82 9.53 -15.07
C PRO A 490 -0.36 8.43 -16.03
N SER A 491 -0.58 8.66 -17.32
CA SER A 491 -0.06 7.80 -18.38
C SER A 491 1.40 8.14 -18.66
N GLY A 492 2.24 7.12 -18.79
CA GLY A 492 3.64 7.33 -19.08
C GLY A 492 4.49 6.07 -18.95
N GLN A 493 5.73 6.18 -19.36
CA GLN A 493 6.72 5.10 -19.27
C GLN A 493 8.04 5.61 -18.75
N GLN A 494 8.75 4.74 -18.06
CA GLN A 494 10.12 4.93 -17.62
C GLN A 494 10.96 3.71 -18.00
N LYS A 495 12.20 3.98 -18.40
CA LYS A 495 13.14 2.95 -18.87
C LYS A 495 14.49 3.18 -18.21
N PHE A 496 15.03 2.12 -17.62
CA PHE A 496 16.35 2.08 -17.03
C PHE A 496 17.23 1.11 -17.82
N ASN A 497 18.40 1.55 -18.23
CA ASN A 497 19.47 0.69 -18.70
C ASN A 497 20.63 0.88 -17.73
N THR A 498 21.03 -0.20 -17.07
CA THR A 498 22.01 -0.12 -15.99
C THR A 498 23.12 -1.14 -16.24
N PHE A 499 24.35 -0.66 -16.28
CA PHE A 499 25.53 -1.53 -16.21
C PHE A 499 26.01 -1.53 -14.78
N TYR A 500 26.39 -2.68 -14.27
CA TYR A 500 26.88 -2.81 -12.90
C TYR A 500 28.08 -3.74 -12.80
N PHE A 501 28.85 -3.49 -11.77
CA PHE A 501 30.03 -4.23 -11.40
C PHE A 501 30.07 -4.42 -9.90
N ASP A 502 30.25 -5.66 -9.47
CA ASP A 502 30.43 -6.03 -8.07
C ASP A 502 31.73 -6.77 -7.91
N THR A 503 32.40 -6.55 -6.79
CA THR A 503 33.59 -7.32 -6.44
C THR A 503 33.65 -7.59 -4.95
N SER A 504 34.13 -8.78 -4.59
CA SER A 504 34.41 -9.20 -3.22
C SER A 504 35.82 -9.75 -3.15
N LEU A 505 36.68 -9.06 -2.40
CA LEU A 505 38.06 -9.46 -2.14
C LEU A 505 38.17 -9.96 -0.70
N LYS A 506 38.55 -11.24 -0.54
CA LYS A 506 38.74 -11.87 0.77
C LYS A 506 40.19 -12.27 0.95
N LYS A 507 40.81 -11.77 2.04
CA LYS A 507 42.16 -12.13 2.44
C LYS A 507 42.24 -12.27 3.94
N GLY A 508 42.48 -13.53 4.41
CA GLY A 508 42.48 -13.84 5.82
C GLY A 508 41.18 -13.44 6.51
N ILE A 509 41.29 -12.57 7.52
CA ILE A 509 40.12 -12.05 8.28
C ILE A 509 39.40 -10.89 7.58
N TYR A 510 39.98 -10.31 6.56
CA TYR A 510 39.44 -9.12 5.88
C TYR A 510 38.60 -9.51 4.65
N GLN A 511 37.46 -8.90 4.49
CA GLN A 511 36.66 -8.96 3.26
C GLN A 511 36.23 -7.57 2.86
N LEU A 512 36.67 -7.15 1.67
CA LEU A 512 36.30 -5.89 1.02
C LEU A 512 35.29 -6.17 -0.07
N ASN A 513 34.14 -5.54 0.00
CA ASN A 513 33.09 -5.59 -1.04
C ASN A 513 32.94 -4.21 -1.67
N TYR A 514 32.97 -4.14 -2.99
CA TYR A 514 32.72 -2.93 -3.75
C TYR A 514 31.68 -3.21 -4.82
N SER A 515 30.71 -2.32 -4.94
CA SER A 515 29.67 -2.37 -5.96
C SER A 515 29.54 -0.99 -6.62
N ALA A 516 29.40 -0.98 -7.92
CA ALA A 516 29.12 0.23 -8.68
C ALA A 516 28.06 -0.04 -9.75
N ASN A 517 27.22 0.94 -10.03
CA ASN A 517 26.33 0.88 -11.18
C ASN A 517 26.17 2.24 -11.85
N MET A 518 26.00 2.20 -13.17
CA MET A 518 25.75 3.33 -14.02
C MET A 518 24.34 3.24 -14.60
N VAL A 519 23.48 4.14 -14.18
CA VAL A 519 22.05 4.16 -14.52
C VAL A 519 21.81 5.18 -15.61
N ASN A 520 21.27 4.72 -16.75
CA ASN A 520 20.73 5.57 -17.80
C ASN A 520 19.22 5.51 -17.76
N TYR A 521 18.60 6.60 -17.38
CA TYR A 521 17.16 6.74 -17.21
C TYR A 521 16.54 7.58 -18.31
N ARG A 522 15.46 7.07 -18.91
CA ARG A 522 14.62 7.79 -19.87
C ARG A 522 13.16 7.72 -19.42
N TYR A 523 12.46 8.81 -19.60
CA TYR A 523 11.04 8.90 -19.28
C TYR A 523 10.26 9.61 -20.37
N LYS A 524 8.98 9.27 -20.48
CA LYS A 524 7.99 9.91 -21.34
C LYS A 524 6.65 9.81 -20.64
N GLY A 525 5.92 10.90 -20.51
CA GLY A 525 4.59 10.94 -19.90
C GLY A 525 3.66 11.89 -20.62
N GLU A 526 2.37 11.71 -20.36
CA GLU A 526 1.29 12.49 -20.96
C GLU A 526 0.60 13.31 -19.87
N TYR A 527 0.20 14.51 -20.20
CA TYR A 527 -0.68 15.34 -19.40
C TYR A 527 -1.65 16.06 -20.30
N THR A 528 -2.77 16.54 -19.77
CA THR A 528 -3.79 17.24 -20.52
C THR A 528 -4.09 18.56 -19.88
N ASP A 529 -4.48 19.50 -20.71
CA ASP A 529 -5.18 20.72 -20.36
C ASP A 529 -6.57 20.69 -20.99
N TYR A 530 -7.44 21.62 -20.66
CA TYR A 530 -8.75 21.72 -21.27
C TYR A 530 -9.22 23.16 -21.40
N PHE A 531 -9.93 23.43 -22.47
CA PHE A 531 -10.40 24.73 -22.89
C PHE A 531 -11.87 24.61 -23.31
N ASN A 532 -12.72 25.54 -22.89
CA ASN A 532 -14.15 25.49 -23.16
C ASN A 532 -14.80 26.87 -23.23
N THR A 533 -14.03 27.96 -23.12
CA THR A 533 -14.53 29.32 -23.30
C THR A 533 -13.78 30.06 -24.40
N GLN A 534 -14.41 31.05 -25.04
CA GLN A 534 -13.75 31.87 -26.03
C GLN A 534 -12.52 32.57 -25.51
N GLU A 535 -12.60 33.05 -24.26
CA GLU A 535 -11.47 33.72 -23.60
C GLU A 535 -10.29 32.76 -23.42
N ASP A 536 -10.56 31.53 -22.98
CA ASP A 536 -9.52 30.52 -22.78
C ASP A 536 -8.85 30.12 -24.09
N PHE A 537 -9.63 29.94 -25.17
CA PHE A 537 -9.08 29.62 -26.47
C PHE A 537 -8.28 30.78 -27.05
N LYS A 538 -8.78 32.01 -26.96
CA LYS A 538 -8.04 33.21 -27.39
C LYS A 538 -6.74 33.37 -26.67
N LYS A 539 -6.78 33.19 -25.35
CA LYS A 539 -5.58 33.33 -24.51
C LYS A 539 -4.52 32.25 -24.78
N ALA A 540 -4.95 30.98 -24.98
CA ALA A 540 -4.05 29.85 -25.18
C ALA A 540 -3.53 29.73 -26.61
N PHE A 541 -4.37 30.00 -27.60
CA PHE A 541 -4.07 29.68 -29.00
C PHE A 541 -4.09 30.91 -29.93
N GLY A 542 -4.71 32.01 -29.51
CA GLY A 542 -4.98 33.19 -30.34
C GLY A 542 -6.27 33.06 -31.11
N GLU A 543 -6.93 34.20 -31.41
CA GLU A 543 -8.23 34.26 -32.08
C GLU A 543 -8.18 33.78 -33.53
N ASP A 544 -7.08 33.99 -34.21
CA ASP A 544 -6.87 33.59 -35.60
C ASP A 544 -6.42 32.14 -35.80
N SER A 545 -6.21 31.40 -34.72
CA SER A 545 -5.71 30.03 -34.80
C SER A 545 -6.76 29.07 -35.37
N GLU A 546 -6.31 28.05 -36.08
CA GLU A 546 -7.17 26.98 -36.57
C GLU A 546 -7.91 26.24 -35.44
N ILE A 547 -7.25 26.08 -34.27
CA ILE A 547 -7.85 25.47 -33.08
C ILE A 547 -9.04 26.31 -32.59
N TYR A 548 -8.89 27.65 -32.51
CA TYR A 548 -9.99 28.51 -32.13
C TYR A 548 -11.16 28.43 -33.11
N LYS A 549 -10.88 28.52 -34.41
CA LYS A 549 -11.90 28.42 -35.46
C LYS A 549 -12.64 27.10 -35.46
N GLN A 550 -11.91 25.99 -35.23
CA GLN A 550 -12.48 24.64 -35.22
C GLN A 550 -13.33 24.37 -34.00
N HIS A 551 -12.92 24.82 -32.81
CA HIS A 551 -13.54 24.43 -31.53
C HIS A 551 -14.36 25.52 -30.87
N CYS A 552 -14.36 26.79 -31.41
CA CYS A 552 -14.98 27.92 -30.73
C CYS A 552 -15.80 28.82 -31.66
N THR A 553 -16.37 28.30 -32.76
CA THR A 553 -17.21 29.07 -33.68
C THR A 553 -18.45 28.28 -34.06
N PRO A 554 -19.70 28.76 -33.77
CA PRO A 554 -20.09 29.98 -33.06
C PRO A 554 -20.02 29.88 -31.53
N SER A 555 -19.90 28.69 -30.97
CA SER A 555 -19.76 28.42 -29.52
C SER A 555 -18.61 27.48 -29.30
N CYS A 556 -17.98 27.57 -28.12
CA CYS A 556 -16.90 26.67 -27.77
C CYS A 556 -17.42 25.31 -27.33
N ASP A 557 -16.85 24.26 -27.88
CA ASP A 557 -16.90 22.90 -27.35
C ASP A 557 -15.72 22.62 -26.43
N LEU A 558 -15.78 21.52 -25.70
CA LEU A 558 -14.69 21.10 -24.81
C LEU A 558 -13.51 20.56 -25.64
N TYR A 559 -12.37 21.23 -25.58
CA TYR A 559 -11.14 20.81 -26.22
C TYR A 559 -10.11 20.36 -25.19
N GLU A 560 -9.67 19.11 -25.28
CA GLU A 560 -8.74 18.49 -24.34
C GLU A 560 -7.46 18.02 -25.06
N PRO A 561 -6.51 18.91 -25.34
CA PRO A 561 -5.26 18.52 -25.96
C PRO A 561 -4.40 17.68 -25.02
N VAL A 562 -3.81 16.62 -25.56
CA VAL A 562 -2.85 15.76 -24.85
C VAL A 562 -1.44 16.22 -25.20
N TYR A 563 -0.71 16.61 -24.20
CA TYR A 563 0.69 16.98 -24.33
C TYR A 563 1.59 15.84 -23.87
N THR A 564 2.75 15.72 -24.51
CA THR A 564 3.77 14.74 -24.15
C THR A 564 5.03 15.46 -23.75
N LYS A 565 5.58 15.11 -22.59
CA LYS A 565 6.93 15.50 -22.18
C LYS A 565 7.81 14.27 -22.00
N SER A 566 9.09 14.37 -22.40
CA SER A 566 10.07 13.30 -22.25
C SER A 566 11.40 13.87 -21.82
N GLY A 567 12.25 12.99 -21.29
CA GLY A 567 13.61 13.41 -20.90
C GLY A 567 14.50 12.23 -20.54
N LYS A 568 15.74 12.56 -20.18
CA LYS A 568 16.75 11.60 -19.76
C LYS A 568 17.50 12.14 -18.53
N LYS A 569 17.96 11.21 -17.68
CA LYS A 569 18.81 11.49 -16.52
C LYS A 569 19.84 10.37 -16.38
N HIS A 570 20.95 10.66 -15.73
CA HIS A 570 22.02 9.70 -15.49
C HIS A 570 22.43 9.75 -14.04
N ALA A 571 22.90 8.63 -13.51
CA ALA A 571 23.51 8.57 -12.18
C ALA A 571 24.55 7.44 -12.11
N VAL A 572 25.54 7.64 -11.26
CA VAL A 572 26.50 6.60 -10.88
C VAL A 572 26.37 6.38 -9.38
N ASN A 573 26.20 5.13 -8.99
CA ASN A 573 26.07 4.71 -7.60
C ASN A 573 27.29 3.90 -7.19
N HIS A 574 27.66 4.00 -5.92
CA HIS A 574 28.77 3.27 -5.33
C HIS A 574 28.37 2.73 -3.96
N SER A 575 28.85 1.54 -3.64
CA SER A 575 28.76 0.93 -2.31
C SER A 575 30.08 0.25 -1.97
N LEU A 576 30.63 0.56 -0.82
CA LEU A 576 31.88 0.00 -0.33
C LEU A 576 31.63 -0.52 1.09
N ALA A 577 32.05 -1.76 1.38
CA ALA A 577 31.95 -2.35 2.71
C ALA A 577 33.21 -3.14 3.05
N LEU A 578 33.77 -2.87 4.21
CA LEU A 578 34.88 -3.64 4.81
C LEU A 578 34.33 -4.43 5.99
N ASN A 579 34.50 -5.73 5.94
CA ASN A 579 34.19 -6.68 7.02
C ASN A 579 35.45 -7.26 7.58
N ILE A 580 35.53 -7.40 8.89
CA ILE A 580 36.69 -7.97 9.59
C ILE A 580 36.20 -9.10 10.48
N ASN A 581 36.58 -10.34 10.16
CA ASN A 581 36.20 -11.53 10.91
C ASN A 581 37.27 -11.81 12.01
N VAL A 582 37.25 -11.04 13.10
CA VAL A 582 38.22 -11.19 14.18
C VAL A 582 38.03 -12.55 14.87
N ASN A 583 36.78 -12.82 15.28
CA ASN A 583 36.37 -14.12 15.85
C ASN A 583 34.81 -14.21 15.80
N ASP A 584 34.25 -15.34 16.22
CA ASP A 584 32.79 -15.58 16.20
C ASP A 584 31.98 -14.62 17.07
N TYR A 585 32.58 -13.98 18.07
CA TYR A 585 31.91 -13.00 18.94
C TYR A 585 31.96 -11.58 18.38
N PHE A 586 33.00 -11.27 17.59
CA PHE A 586 33.21 -9.89 17.13
C PHE A 586 33.66 -9.85 15.69
N MET A 587 32.71 -9.52 14.82
CA MET A 587 32.90 -9.33 13.39
C MET A 587 32.48 -7.90 13.01
N PRO A 588 33.37 -6.88 13.27
CA PRO A 588 33.04 -5.50 12.95
C PRO A 588 32.99 -5.25 11.43
N PHE A 589 32.20 -4.26 11.06
CA PHE A 589 32.13 -3.78 9.69
C PHE A 589 31.91 -2.27 9.62
N ILE A 590 32.34 -1.71 8.50
CA ILE A 590 32.03 -0.33 8.10
C ILE A 590 31.60 -0.33 6.65
N SER A 591 30.60 0.47 6.31
CA SER A 591 30.19 0.65 4.93
C SER A 591 29.84 2.09 4.58
N TYR A 592 30.03 2.42 3.32
CA TYR A 592 29.63 3.68 2.71
C TYR A 592 28.88 3.40 1.43
N SER A 593 27.79 4.09 1.19
CA SER A 593 27.12 4.07 -0.11
C SER A 593 26.68 5.45 -0.55
N ARG A 594 26.74 5.67 -1.86
CA ARG A 594 26.15 6.80 -2.57
C ARG A 594 25.17 6.26 -3.59
N THR A 595 23.89 6.53 -3.37
CA THR A 595 22.79 6.01 -4.19
C THR A 595 21.95 7.15 -4.73
N HIS A 596 21.38 6.97 -5.92
CA HIS A 596 20.47 7.90 -6.54
C HIS A 596 19.14 7.22 -6.83
N ARG A 597 18.06 7.99 -6.69
CA ARG A 597 16.72 7.60 -7.10
C ARG A 597 16.22 8.58 -8.17
N MET A 598 15.78 8.02 -9.28
CA MET A 598 15.15 8.81 -10.35
C MET A 598 13.71 9.14 -9.98
N PRO A 599 13.21 10.35 -10.31
CA PRO A 599 11.80 10.67 -10.20
C PRO A 599 10.97 9.66 -11.01
N ASN A 600 9.83 9.26 -10.48
CA ASN A 600 8.93 8.33 -11.19
C ASN A 600 7.82 9.08 -11.96
N ILE A 601 7.05 8.34 -12.78
CA ILE A 601 6.00 8.93 -13.62
C ILE A 601 4.93 9.62 -12.79
N GLN A 602 4.54 9.06 -11.64
CA GLN A 602 3.52 9.64 -10.77
C GLN A 602 3.99 10.97 -10.15
N GLU A 603 5.26 11.08 -9.82
CA GLU A 603 5.81 12.31 -9.27
C GLU A 603 5.95 13.42 -10.32
N MET A 604 6.27 13.04 -11.56
CA MET A 604 6.50 14.02 -12.62
C MET A 604 5.23 14.49 -13.34
N TYR A 605 4.24 13.60 -13.47
CA TYR A 605 3.07 13.87 -14.33
C TYR A 605 1.73 13.84 -13.59
N PHE A 606 1.69 13.49 -12.31
CA PHE A 606 0.45 13.59 -11.55
C PHE A 606 0.03 15.05 -11.44
N SER A 607 -1.18 15.33 -11.91
CA SER A 607 -1.80 16.64 -11.76
C SER A 607 -3.25 16.48 -11.36
N GLN A 608 -3.68 17.27 -10.42
CA GLN A 608 -5.08 17.35 -10.06
C GLN A 608 -5.86 18.17 -11.09
N ILE A 609 -5.21 19.15 -11.70
CA ILE A 609 -5.83 20.11 -12.60
C ILE A 609 -4.80 20.53 -13.66
N GLY A 610 -5.08 20.21 -14.93
CA GLY A 610 -4.28 20.61 -16.06
C GLY A 610 -2.77 20.33 -15.92
N ASP A 611 -1.92 21.22 -16.36
CA ASP A 611 -0.47 21.06 -16.28
C ASP A 611 0.15 21.54 -14.96
N SER A 612 -0.64 22.13 -14.08
CA SER A 612 -0.18 22.79 -12.86
C SER A 612 0.57 21.87 -11.89
N GLY A 613 0.25 20.56 -11.88
CA GLY A 613 0.92 19.55 -11.06
C GLY A 613 2.14 18.92 -11.73
N VAL A 614 2.33 19.13 -13.03
CA VAL A 614 3.39 18.49 -13.81
C VAL A 614 4.75 19.13 -13.51
N ASN A 615 5.74 18.31 -13.11
CA ASN A 615 7.09 18.77 -12.86
C ASN A 615 8.15 17.78 -13.39
N THR A 616 8.52 17.93 -14.64
CA THR A 616 9.58 17.13 -15.27
C THR A 616 11.01 17.62 -14.94
N ALA A 617 11.11 18.78 -14.27
CA ALA A 617 12.40 19.37 -13.84
C ALA A 617 12.93 18.76 -12.52
N LEU A 618 12.20 17.81 -11.91
CA LEU A 618 12.63 17.12 -10.69
C LEU A 618 14.05 16.56 -10.86
N LYS A 619 14.92 16.88 -9.89
CA LYS A 619 16.27 16.31 -9.80
C LYS A 619 16.20 14.93 -9.14
N PRO A 620 17.09 14.00 -9.49
CA PRO A 620 17.24 12.75 -8.75
C PRO A 620 17.52 12.99 -7.26
N GLU A 621 16.92 12.21 -6.40
CA GLU A 621 17.31 12.15 -4.99
C GLU A 621 18.69 11.49 -4.90
N GLN A 622 19.54 11.96 -3.99
CA GLN A 622 20.85 11.40 -3.74
C GLN A 622 21.04 11.16 -2.25
N ALA A 623 21.27 9.92 -1.87
CA ALA A 623 21.60 9.53 -0.49
C ALA A 623 23.08 9.19 -0.37
N ASN A 624 23.74 9.73 0.66
CA ASN A 624 25.04 9.28 1.15
C ASN A 624 24.83 8.64 2.52
N THR A 625 25.10 7.35 2.61
CA THR A 625 24.84 6.56 3.82
C THR A 625 26.12 5.95 4.35
N TYR A 626 26.42 6.21 5.61
CA TYR A 626 27.51 5.60 6.37
C TYR A 626 26.94 4.66 7.40
N GLN A 627 27.55 3.49 7.56
CA GLN A 627 27.15 2.50 8.55
C GLN A 627 28.39 1.94 9.23
N ILE A 628 28.28 1.73 10.52
CA ILE A 628 29.27 1.01 11.33
C ILE A 628 28.52 0.04 12.22
N GLY A 629 29.06 -1.14 12.39
CA GLY A 629 28.42 -2.15 13.22
C GLY A 629 29.31 -3.34 13.47
N PHE A 630 28.77 -4.30 14.17
CA PHE A 630 29.40 -5.60 14.34
C PHE A 630 28.34 -6.70 14.38
N ASN A 631 28.78 -7.88 14.03
CA ASN A 631 28.01 -9.11 14.09
C ASN A 631 28.67 -10.07 15.11
N THR A 632 27.85 -10.94 15.66
CA THR A 632 28.24 -12.12 16.42
C THR A 632 27.48 -13.32 15.87
N PHE A 633 28.16 -14.43 15.65
CA PHE A 633 27.51 -15.71 15.40
C PHE A 633 28.30 -16.80 16.11
N LYS A 634 27.82 -17.23 17.27
CA LYS A 634 28.50 -18.18 18.13
C LYS A 634 27.64 -19.38 18.46
N LYS A 635 28.19 -20.54 18.33
CA LYS A 635 27.63 -21.82 18.83
C LYS A 635 28.38 -22.26 20.09
N GLY A 636 27.63 -22.91 20.98
CA GLY A 636 28.22 -23.50 22.17
C GLY A 636 28.71 -22.47 23.21
N ILE A 637 27.81 -21.56 23.65
CA ILE A 637 28.10 -20.55 24.68
C ILE A 637 27.92 -21.16 26.07
N PHE A 638 26.74 -21.69 26.36
CA PHE A 638 26.36 -22.32 27.62
C PHE A 638 26.07 -23.80 27.45
N LYS A 639 25.69 -24.24 26.25
CA LYS A 639 25.44 -25.63 25.84
C LYS A 639 26.03 -25.88 24.47
N PRO A 640 26.43 -27.13 24.13
CA PRO A 640 27.06 -27.42 22.82
C PRO A 640 26.25 -27.03 21.62
N ASP A 641 24.94 -27.04 21.75
CA ASP A 641 23.98 -26.84 20.64
C ASP A 641 23.29 -25.47 20.67
N ASP A 642 23.59 -24.61 21.66
CA ASP A 642 23.01 -23.26 21.65
C ASP A 642 23.64 -22.41 20.55
N VAL A 643 22.84 -21.46 20.03
CA VAL A 643 23.25 -20.59 18.94
C VAL A 643 22.85 -19.15 19.24
N LEU A 644 23.85 -18.25 19.25
CA LEU A 644 23.63 -16.81 19.34
C LEU A 644 23.96 -16.15 18.03
N GLY A 645 22.98 -15.43 17.47
CA GLY A 645 23.16 -14.43 16.45
C GLY A 645 22.89 -13.04 17.02
N PHE A 646 23.81 -12.10 16.84
CA PHE A 646 23.65 -10.71 17.30
C PHE A 646 24.19 -9.75 16.25
N LYS A 647 23.48 -8.64 16.03
CA LYS A 647 23.88 -7.57 15.13
C LYS A 647 23.56 -6.22 15.72
N LEU A 648 24.53 -5.33 15.71
CA LEU A 648 24.38 -3.92 16.04
C LEU A 648 24.81 -3.07 14.86
N VAL A 649 23.98 -2.11 14.45
CA VAL A 649 24.27 -1.19 13.34
C VAL A 649 23.94 0.24 13.75
N ALA A 650 24.90 1.13 13.69
CA ALA A 650 24.67 2.56 13.73
C ALA A 650 24.81 3.11 12.31
N TYR A 651 23.93 4.02 11.92
CA TYR A 651 23.94 4.62 10.59
C TYR A 651 23.66 6.12 10.59
N ARG A 652 24.20 6.76 9.56
CA ARG A 652 23.90 8.15 9.21
C ARG A 652 23.70 8.25 7.72
N SER A 653 22.54 8.78 7.31
CA SER A 653 22.20 9.05 5.91
C SER A 653 21.88 10.53 5.71
N ARG A 654 22.40 11.11 4.61
CA ARG A 654 22.07 12.44 4.14
C ARG A 654 21.49 12.34 2.74
N ILE A 655 20.24 12.78 2.57
CA ILE A 655 19.51 12.75 1.31
C ILE A 655 19.35 14.17 0.79
N ASN A 656 19.95 14.46 -0.35
CA ASN A 656 19.77 15.71 -1.08
C ASN A 656 18.64 15.56 -2.10
N ASN A 657 17.99 16.69 -2.44
CA ASN A 657 16.91 16.77 -3.43
C ASN A 657 15.72 15.85 -3.09
N TYR A 658 15.41 15.63 -1.82
CA TYR A 658 14.29 14.79 -1.40
C TYR A 658 12.99 15.26 -2.06
N ILE A 659 12.28 14.35 -2.75
CA ILE A 659 11.06 14.69 -3.47
C ILE A 659 9.87 14.55 -2.53
N HIS A 660 9.08 15.61 -2.42
CA HIS A 660 7.87 15.62 -1.62
C HIS A 660 6.75 16.41 -2.31
N ASN A 661 5.53 16.27 -1.83
CA ASN A 661 4.40 17.01 -2.34
C ASN A 661 4.34 18.40 -1.72
N VAL A 662 4.01 19.37 -2.55
CA VAL A 662 3.84 20.76 -2.17
C VAL A 662 2.52 21.26 -2.74
N TYR A 663 1.75 21.95 -1.92
CA TYR A 663 0.53 22.62 -2.36
C TYR A 663 0.79 24.11 -2.55
N GLY A 664 0.37 24.68 -3.67
CA GLY A 664 0.58 26.08 -3.96
C GLY A 664 -0.01 26.52 -5.28
N LYS A 665 0.18 27.82 -5.59
CA LYS A 665 -0.16 28.42 -6.87
C LYS A 665 0.96 28.12 -7.87
N TRP A 666 0.73 27.18 -8.79
CA TRP A 666 1.72 26.75 -9.77
C TRP A 666 1.40 27.22 -11.18
N TRP A 667 0.17 27.71 -11.40
CA TRP A 667 -0.22 28.30 -12.66
C TRP A 667 0.47 29.64 -12.89
N ASP A 668 0.88 29.86 -14.13
CA ASP A 668 1.11 31.21 -14.64
C ASP A 668 -0.26 31.85 -14.82
N LEU A 669 -0.64 32.75 -13.92
CA LEU A 669 -1.99 33.32 -13.90
C LEU A 669 -2.32 34.11 -15.18
N ASP A 670 -1.27 34.61 -15.88
CA ASP A 670 -1.47 35.29 -17.16
C ASP A 670 -1.85 34.34 -18.29
N LYS A 671 -1.58 33.05 -18.11
CA LYS A 671 -1.91 31.96 -19.05
C LYS A 671 -2.98 31.01 -18.55
N ALA A 672 -3.35 31.11 -17.27
CA ALA A 672 -4.31 30.20 -16.70
C ALA A 672 -5.70 30.44 -17.32
N PRO A 673 -6.48 29.37 -17.57
CA PRO A 673 -7.88 29.49 -17.99
C PRO A 673 -8.71 30.27 -16.97
N SER A 674 -9.74 30.95 -17.44
CA SER A 674 -10.63 31.77 -16.59
C SER A 674 -11.30 30.98 -15.47
N TRP A 675 -11.63 29.73 -15.71
CA TRP A 675 -12.23 28.85 -14.71
C TRP A 675 -11.24 28.52 -13.57
N VAL A 676 -9.95 28.50 -13.84
CA VAL A 676 -8.92 28.30 -12.79
C VAL A 676 -8.90 29.50 -11.84
N THR A 677 -8.98 30.71 -12.39
CA THR A 677 -8.96 31.95 -11.60
C THR A 677 -10.27 32.21 -10.89
N SER A 678 -11.41 31.94 -11.54
CA SER A 678 -12.74 32.20 -10.99
C SER A 678 -13.16 31.21 -9.89
N THR A 679 -12.66 29.98 -9.94
CA THR A 679 -13.01 28.92 -8.98
C THR A 679 -12.00 28.77 -7.86
N GLY A 680 -10.94 29.55 -7.84
CA GLY A 680 -9.83 29.39 -6.88
C GLY A 680 -9.02 28.10 -7.07
N LEU A 681 -9.20 27.38 -8.18
CA LEU A 681 -8.46 26.16 -8.53
C LEU A 681 -7.01 26.43 -8.99
N GLN A 682 -6.58 27.67 -8.92
CA GLN A 682 -5.17 28.06 -9.14
C GLN A 682 -4.18 27.32 -8.21
N TYR A 683 -4.68 26.72 -7.14
CA TYR A 683 -3.85 25.95 -6.23
C TYR A 683 -3.92 24.46 -6.58
N SER A 684 -2.78 23.83 -6.70
CA SER A 684 -2.71 22.38 -6.90
C SER A 684 -1.52 21.74 -6.20
N ILE A 685 -1.51 20.43 -6.18
CA ILE A 685 -0.41 19.64 -5.65
C ILE A 685 0.64 19.44 -6.74
N GLN A 686 1.89 19.73 -6.41
CA GLN A 686 3.03 19.45 -7.27
C GLN A 686 4.14 18.78 -6.47
N HIS A 687 4.83 17.81 -7.06
CA HIS A 687 6.04 17.25 -6.47
C HIS A 687 7.22 18.19 -6.69
N ARG A 688 7.99 18.41 -5.64
CA ARG A 688 9.20 19.25 -5.69
C ARG A 688 10.34 18.65 -4.92
N ASN A 689 11.56 19.02 -5.29
CA ASN A 689 12.74 18.71 -4.50
C ASN A 689 12.78 19.62 -3.27
N TYR A 690 12.95 19.01 -2.10
CA TYR A 690 13.10 19.74 -0.83
C TYR A 690 14.45 20.45 -0.83
N ALA A 691 14.43 21.72 -0.49
CA ALA A 691 15.63 22.56 -0.58
C ALA A 691 16.71 22.17 0.43
N LYS A 692 16.31 21.68 1.60
CA LYS A 692 17.21 21.26 2.68
C LYS A 692 17.53 19.78 2.58
N PRO A 693 18.74 19.35 2.94
CA PRO A 693 19.05 17.92 3.05
C PRO A 693 18.19 17.25 4.13
N VAL A 694 17.67 16.07 3.81
CA VAL A 694 17.05 15.19 4.82
C VAL A 694 18.16 14.37 5.48
N HIS A 695 18.21 14.42 6.80
CA HIS A 695 19.14 13.65 7.62
C HIS A 695 18.40 12.54 8.35
N LYS A 696 19.01 11.35 8.40
CA LYS A 696 18.52 10.21 9.14
C LYS A 696 19.70 9.60 9.90
N ASN A 697 19.59 9.55 11.21
CA ASN A 697 20.59 8.91 12.08
C ASN A 697 19.88 7.87 12.93
N GLY A 698 20.45 6.69 13.09
CA GLY A 698 19.77 5.66 13.84
C GLY A 698 20.67 4.54 14.33
N LEU A 699 20.07 3.72 15.17
CA LEU A 699 20.64 2.51 15.74
C LEU A 699 19.67 1.35 15.53
N GLU A 700 20.19 0.21 15.12
CA GLU A 700 19.43 -1.01 14.89
C GLU A 700 20.10 -2.17 15.65
N VAL A 701 19.30 -2.93 16.38
CA VAL A 701 19.74 -4.11 17.12
C VAL A 701 18.88 -5.30 16.70
N GLU A 702 19.51 -6.40 16.37
CA GLU A 702 18.87 -7.68 16.08
C GLU A 702 19.60 -8.78 16.84
N MET A 703 18.84 -9.61 17.54
CA MET A 703 19.39 -10.74 18.29
C MET A 703 18.48 -11.96 18.17
N ASN A 704 19.06 -13.10 17.90
CA ASN A 704 18.42 -14.40 17.99
C ASN A 704 19.27 -15.28 18.92
N TYR A 705 18.67 -15.84 19.95
CA TYR A 705 19.35 -16.80 20.80
C TYR A 705 18.48 -18.03 21.00
N ASP A 706 18.98 -19.17 20.57
CA ASP A 706 18.34 -20.46 20.74
C ASP A 706 19.15 -21.30 21.76
N PHE A 707 18.55 -21.55 22.92
CA PHE A 707 19.11 -22.31 23.99
C PHE A 707 18.61 -23.79 24.02
N GLY A 708 17.98 -24.23 22.92
CA GLY A 708 17.32 -25.53 22.83
C GLY A 708 15.90 -25.47 23.40
N ARG A 709 15.75 -25.63 24.73
CA ARG A 709 14.43 -25.55 25.37
C ARG A 709 13.80 -24.16 25.34
N PHE A 710 14.60 -23.12 25.40
CA PHE A 710 14.15 -21.72 25.32
C PHE A 710 14.77 -21.03 24.11
N PHE A 711 14.05 -20.08 23.54
CA PHE A 711 14.59 -19.21 22.51
C PHE A 711 14.07 -17.79 22.68
N THR A 712 14.84 -16.84 22.21
CA THR A 712 14.44 -15.44 22.24
C THR A 712 14.88 -14.72 20.98
N THR A 713 14.07 -13.78 20.53
CA THR A 713 14.43 -12.84 19.47
C THR A 713 14.18 -11.42 19.93
N LEU A 714 15.10 -10.53 19.59
CA LEU A 714 14.98 -9.09 19.84
C LEU A 714 15.22 -8.32 18.55
N SER A 715 14.35 -7.40 18.26
CA SER A 715 14.50 -6.40 17.20
C SER A 715 14.18 -5.03 17.79
N TYR A 716 15.12 -4.11 17.67
CA TYR A 716 14.95 -2.74 18.14
C TYR A 716 15.54 -1.76 17.15
N ALA A 717 14.83 -0.67 16.87
CA ALA A 717 15.30 0.42 16.03
C ALA A 717 15.01 1.77 16.67
N TYR A 718 16.01 2.64 16.60
CA TYR A 718 15.93 4.05 16.97
C TYR A 718 16.29 4.90 15.76
N GLN A 719 15.52 5.96 15.50
CA GLN A 719 15.79 6.88 14.41
C GLN A 719 15.45 8.33 14.76
N LYS A 720 16.34 9.24 14.39
CA LYS A 720 16.12 10.68 14.38
C LYS A 720 16.20 11.20 12.95
N THR A 721 15.20 11.98 12.53
CA THR A 721 15.14 12.53 11.17
C THR A 721 14.50 13.91 11.15
N ASN A 722 14.88 14.74 10.16
CA ASN A 722 14.20 15.99 9.80
C ASN A 722 13.37 15.83 8.51
N GLN A 723 13.00 14.59 8.13
CA GLN A 723 12.16 14.33 6.96
C GLN A 723 10.86 15.16 7.05
N PRO A 724 10.42 15.82 5.96
CA PRO A 724 9.19 16.60 5.98
C PRO A 724 7.98 15.72 6.30
N THR A 725 7.09 16.19 7.16
CA THR A 725 5.89 15.48 7.63
C THR A 725 4.60 16.06 7.11
N ASN A 726 4.63 17.29 6.66
CA ASN A 726 3.48 17.97 6.10
C ASN A 726 3.91 18.96 5.03
N TYR A 727 2.93 19.53 4.36
CA TYR A 727 3.18 20.58 3.35
C TYR A 727 3.66 21.91 3.98
N SER A 728 3.71 22.00 5.31
CA SER A 728 4.16 23.21 6.00
C SER A 728 5.64 23.49 5.79
N ASP A 729 6.40 22.46 5.51
CA ASP A 729 7.81 22.60 5.17
C ASP A 729 8.02 23.15 3.75
N ALA A 730 6.93 23.39 3.03
CA ALA A 730 6.89 23.99 1.70
C ALA A 730 6.89 25.52 1.72
N SER A 731 7.14 26.14 2.86
CA SER A 731 7.21 27.60 3.00
C SER A 731 8.26 28.29 2.14
N GLU A 732 9.05 27.54 1.41
CA GLU A 732 10.06 28.03 0.46
C GLU A 732 9.54 28.09 -0.99
N SER A 733 8.20 28.15 -1.21
CA SER A 733 7.70 28.44 -2.55
C SER A 733 8.16 29.84 -2.98
N PRO A 734 8.92 29.98 -4.05
CA PRO A 734 9.45 31.28 -4.49
C PRO A 734 8.37 32.26 -4.96
N ARG A 735 7.12 31.85 -4.99
CA ARG A 735 5.98 32.67 -5.45
C ARG A 735 5.09 33.21 -4.34
N ASN A 736 5.30 32.86 -3.08
CA ASN A 736 4.44 33.30 -1.99
C ASN A 736 5.12 34.39 -1.17
N SER A 737 4.68 35.61 -1.37
CA SER A 737 5.16 36.79 -0.63
C SER A 737 4.41 37.03 0.70
N SER A 738 3.28 36.34 0.97
CA SER A 738 2.51 36.48 2.20
C SER A 738 2.40 35.18 2.99
N LYS A 739 2.44 35.27 4.33
CA LYS A 739 2.23 34.12 5.23
C LYS A 739 0.83 33.51 5.12
N GLU A 740 -0.13 34.26 4.64
CA GLU A 740 -1.53 33.89 4.49
C GLU A 740 -1.77 32.99 3.27
N ASP A 741 -0.94 33.10 2.25
CA ASP A 741 -1.01 32.26 1.03
C ASP A 741 -0.45 30.84 1.19
N GLN A 742 0.04 30.50 2.38
CA GLN A 742 0.63 29.18 2.66
C GLN A 742 -0.44 28.17 3.09
N ILE A 743 -1.43 27.96 2.26
CA ILE A 743 -2.44 26.93 2.49
C ILE A 743 -1.80 25.54 2.32
N LYS A 744 -1.88 24.75 3.35
CA LYS A 744 -1.17 23.48 3.48
C LYS A 744 -2.16 22.35 3.61
N GLN A 745 -2.30 21.57 2.57
CA GLN A 745 -3.21 20.42 2.54
C GLN A 745 -2.47 19.10 2.65
N GLY A 746 -3.01 18.17 3.43
CA GLY A 746 -2.50 16.80 3.52
C GLY A 746 -2.95 15.91 2.38
N TYR A 747 -2.92 16.39 1.14
CA TYR A 747 -3.22 15.60 -0.04
C TYR A 747 -1.96 15.10 -0.72
N GLY A 748 -2.12 14.04 -1.49
CA GLY A 748 -1.12 13.57 -2.41
C GLY A 748 -0.43 12.29 -1.99
N LEU A 749 0.61 11.95 -2.71
CA LEU A 749 1.34 10.68 -2.62
C LEU A 749 2.23 10.57 -1.37
N SER A 750 2.49 11.67 -0.68
CA SER A 750 3.28 11.66 0.54
C SER A 750 2.44 11.24 1.73
N LYS A 751 2.81 10.17 2.34
CA LYS A 751 2.31 9.79 3.65
C LYS A 751 3.06 10.61 4.69
N ILE A 752 2.33 11.38 5.44
CA ILE A 752 2.83 12.50 6.24
C ILE A 752 3.09 12.15 7.70
N SER A 753 3.32 10.87 7.99
CA SER A 753 3.82 10.44 9.29
C SER A 753 5.27 10.02 9.20
N ARG A 754 6.01 10.35 10.24
CA ARG A 754 7.31 9.74 10.49
C ARG A 754 7.14 8.42 11.20
N LEU A 755 8.08 7.51 11.02
CA LEU A 755 8.21 6.34 11.87
C LEU A 755 8.27 6.75 13.35
N PRO A 756 7.85 5.88 14.27
CA PRO A 756 8.17 6.06 15.68
C PRO A 756 9.66 6.29 15.84
N ARG A 757 10.03 7.19 16.76
CA ARG A 757 11.43 7.48 17.06
C ARG A 757 12.18 6.24 17.47
N ASP A 758 11.51 5.37 18.21
CA ASP A 758 11.99 4.08 18.64
C ASP A 758 10.86 3.05 18.59
N TYR A 759 11.16 1.86 18.17
CA TYR A 759 10.21 0.74 18.13
C TYR A 759 10.94 -0.58 18.17
N GLY A 760 10.25 -1.63 18.58
CA GLY A 760 10.84 -2.94 18.68
C GLY A 760 9.86 -4.06 18.90
N ARG A 761 10.39 -5.28 18.78
CA ARG A 761 9.71 -6.54 19.03
C ARG A 761 10.64 -7.43 19.85
N PHE A 762 10.11 -7.98 20.91
CA PHE A 762 10.78 -8.98 21.73
C PHE A 762 9.92 -10.23 21.76
N GLU A 763 10.52 -11.38 21.51
CA GLU A 763 9.86 -12.69 21.55
C GLU A 763 10.62 -13.60 22.50
N LEU A 764 9.88 -14.29 23.34
CA LEU A 764 10.39 -15.35 24.22
C LEU A 764 9.50 -16.58 24.03
N GLY A 765 10.13 -17.71 23.76
CA GLY A 765 9.44 -18.97 23.59
C GLY A 765 10.11 -20.14 24.27
N SER A 766 9.37 -21.22 24.47
CA SER A 766 9.83 -22.46 25.08
C SER A 766 9.27 -23.68 24.36
N ARG A 767 10.04 -24.76 24.31
CA ARG A 767 9.73 -26.04 23.69
C ARG A 767 9.54 -27.13 24.72
N TRP A 768 8.46 -27.91 24.56
CA TRP A 768 8.03 -28.97 25.48
C TRP A 768 7.65 -30.23 24.71
N LEU A 769 7.45 -31.35 25.43
CA LEU A 769 6.99 -32.63 24.87
C LEU A 769 7.88 -33.13 23.72
N GLY A 770 9.21 -33.07 23.89
CA GLY A 770 10.16 -33.45 22.85
C GLY A 770 10.07 -32.57 21.61
N ASN A 771 9.92 -31.24 21.81
CA ASN A 771 9.72 -30.21 20.80
C ASN A 771 8.37 -30.22 20.05
N LYS A 772 7.44 -31.10 20.46
CA LYS A 772 6.09 -31.15 19.86
C LYS A 772 5.21 -29.95 20.25
N LEU A 773 5.49 -29.32 21.39
CA LEU A 773 4.73 -28.14 21.84
C LEU A 773 5.68 -26.96 22.00
N THR A 774 5.40 -25.88 21.28
CA THR A 774 6.09 -24.59 21.44
C THR A 774 5.10 -23.55 21.96
N ILE A 775 5.43 -22.89 23.06
CA ILE A 775 4.65 -21.80 23.63
C ILE A 775 5.51 -20.54 23.60
N GLY A 776 4.97 -19.42 23.16
CA GLY A 776 5.70 -18.17 23.11
C GLY A 776 4.84 -16.95 23.35
N GLY A 777 5.52 -15.88 23.74
CA GLY A 777 4.98 -14.54 23.89
C GLY A 777 5.79 -13.52 23.09
N ILE A 778 5.09 -12.58 22.49
CA ILE A 778 5.65 -11.51 21.69
C ILE A 778 5.21 -10.18 22.30
N MET A 779 6.17 -9.32 22.60
CA MET A 779 5.94 -7.94 23.01
C MET A 779 6.26 -7.01 21.86
N ARG A 780 5.35 -6.11 21.50
CA ARG A 780 5.56 -5.05 20.52
C ARG A 780 5.53 -3.69 21.20
N TYR A 781 6.48 -2.84 20.83
CA TYR A 781 6.67 -1.52 21.36
C TYR A 781 6.73 -0.47 20.24
N TYR A 782 6.01 0.64 20.42
CA TYR A 782 6.05 1.80 19.54
C TYR A 782 6.20 3.07 20.37
N GLY A 783 7.31 3.77 20.17
CA GLY A 783 7.61 5.04 20.83
C GLY A 783 6.83 6.21 20.25
N LYS A 784 7.25 7.42 20.59
CA LYS A 784 6.65 8.66 20.06
C LYS A 784 6.86 8.76 18.56
N SER A 785 5.85 9.21 17.85
CA SER A 785 5.96 9.55 16.44
C SER A 785 5.36 10.93 16.15
N THR A 786 5.46 11.38 14.92
CA THR A 786 4.94 12.69 14.49
C THR A 786 4.12 12.46 13.24
N ARG A 787 2.93 13.04 13.20
CA ARG A 787 2.06 13.05 12.02
C ARG A 787 1.55 14.47 11.73
N ALA A 788 0.98 14.68 10.56
CA ALA A 788 0.16 15.86 10.34
C ALA A 788 -1.07 15.80 11.25
N THR A 789 -1.48 16.96 11.76
CA THR A 789 -2.68 17.01 12.62
C THR A 789 -3.93 16.61 11.85
N THR A 790 -4.84 15.94 12.53
CA THR A 790 -6.18 15.65 12.01
C THR A 790 -7.13 16.83 12.22
N GLU A 791 -6.75 17.81 13.04
CA GLU A 791 -7.53 19.03 13.24
C GLU A 791 -7.54 19.85 11.95
N GLU A 792 -8.73 20.20 11.54
CA GLU A 792 -8.97 21.01 10.36
C GLU A 792 -9.24 22.43 10.82
N GLU A 793 -8.46 23.34 10.31
CA GLU A 793 -8.74 24.75 10.43
C GLU A 793 -9.16 25.24 9.05
N PHE A 794 -10.40 25.69 8.95
CA PHE A 794 -10.86 26.39 7.76
C PHE A 794 -10.22 27.78 7.77
N VAL A 795 -9.35 28.03 6.82
CA VAL A 795 -8.88 29.40 6.60
C VAL A 795 -9.99 30.11 5.85
N ASP A 796 -10.63 30.99 6.55
CA ASP A 796 -11.48 31.99 5.97
C ASP A 796 -10.67 32.76 4.92
N GLY A 797 -11.00 32.57 3.68
CA GLY A 797 -10.53 33.43 2.60
C GLY A 797 -11.29 34.74 2.73
N THR A 798 -10.84 35.63 3.59
CA THR A 798 -11.45 36.86 4.03
C THR A 798 -11.70 37.89 2.95
N THR A 799 -12.11 37.53 1.79
CA THR A 799 -12.69 38.50 0.87
C THR A 799 -13.77 37.85 0.05
N GLY A 800 -14.95 38.03 0.56
CA GLY A 800 -16.23 38.07 -0.13
C GLY A 800 -16.32 37.32 -1.47
N ALA A 801 -17.29 36.54 -1.58
CA ALA A 801 -17.97 36.01 -2.75
C ALA A 801 -17.68 34.55 -3.15
N ASN A 802 -16.65 33.87 -2.74
CA ASN A 802 -16.44 32.50 -3.23
C ASN A 802 -15.91 31.50 -2.20
N THR A 803 -16.27 31.62 -0.96
CA THR A 803 -15.98 30.65 0.12
C THR A 803 -16.49 29.24 -0.19
N TYR A 804 -17.53 29.11 -0.98
CA TYR A 804 -18.13 27.84 -1.38
C TYR A 804 -17.27 26.97 -2.29
N SER A 805 -16.67 27.53 -3.31
CA SER A 805 -15.84 26.76 -4.24
C SER A 805 -14.58 26.21 -3.57
N SER A 806 -14.10 26.88 -2.53
CA SER A 806 -12.94 26.45 -1.76
C SER A 806 -13.25 25.27 -0.84
N HIS A 807 -14.44 25.16 -0.31
CA HIS A 807 -14.89 24.08 0.58
C HIS A 807 -15.17 22.78 -0.19
N GLN A 808 -15.84 22.88 -1.32
CA GLN A 808 -16.19 21.75 -2.15
C GLN A 808 -14.97 21.06 -2.77
N MET A 809 -13.89 21.79 -2.93
CA MET A 809 -12.61 21.27 -3.42
C MET A 809 -11.70 20.74 -2.32
N GLY A 810 -12.17 20.68 -1.07
CA GLY A 810 -11.42 20.09 0.04
C GLY A 810 -10.21 20.90 0.47
N ARG A 811 -10.27 22.20 0.54
CA ARG A 811 -9.24 23.04 1.15
C ARG A 811 -9.25 22.86 2.66
N ARG A 812 -8.61 21.80 3.09
CA ARG A 812 -8.34 21.55 4.50
C ARG A 812 -6.91 21.94 4.79
N VAL A 813 -6.73 22.89 5.66
CA VAL A 813 -5.41 23.36 6.04
C VAL A 813 -4.93 22.55 7.22
N ILE A 814 -3.91 21.74 7.02
CA ILE A 814 -3.21 21.11 8.13
C ILE A 814 -2.16 22.10 8.62
N LYS A 815 -2.49 22.86 9.67
CA LYS A 815 -1.60 23.90 10.20
C LYS A 815 -0.42 23.37 10.99
N LYS A 816 -0.49 22.14 11.54
CA LYS A 816 0.47 21.67 12.54
C LYS A 816 0.84 20.22 12.29
N THR A 817 2.00 19.85 12.76
CA THR A 817 2.31 18.46 13.09
C THR A 817 1.94 18.20 14.54
N GLU A 818 1.32 17.09 14.82
CA GLU A 818 1.06 16.62 16.17
C GLU A 818 1.99 15.46 16.53
N SER A 819 2.24 15.33 17.82
CA SER A 819 3.01 14.20 18.34
C SER A 819 2.04 13.07 18.70
N ILE A 820 2.24 11.91 18.11
CA ILE A 820 1.60 10.68 18.58
C ILE A 820 2.40 10.21 19.79
N ASN A 821 1.75 10.12 20.94
CA ASN A 821 2.38 9.65 22.17
C ASN A 821 2.87 8.20 22.03
N ARG A 822 3.79 7.80 22.90
CA ARG A 822 4.18 6.42 23.09
C ARG A 822 2.94 5.54 23.24
N GLN A 823 2.85 4.48 22.43
CA GLN A 823 1.75 3.54 22.49
C GLN A 823 1.91 2.57 23.67
N PRO A 824 0.83 1.99 24.20
CA PRO A 824 0.94 0.93 25.19
C PRO A 824 1.70 -0.27 24.59
N MET A 825 2.40 -1.01 25.43
CA MET A 825 3.02 -2.28 25.02
C MET A 825 1.93 -3.27 24.64
N ILE A 826 2.08 -3.91 23.51
CA ILE A 826 1.17 -4.90 22.96
C ILE A 826 1.76 -6.27 23.13
N PHE A 827 1.00 -7.17 23.72
CA PHE A 827 1.43 -8.56 23.95
C PHE A 827 0.57 -9.51 23.13
N ASP A 828 1.25 -10.40 22.40
CA ASP A 828 0.65 -11.51 21.69
C ASP A 828 1.19 -12.81 22.29
N PHE A 829 0.37 -13.86 22.38
CA PHE A 829 0.76 -15.19 22.81
C PHE A 829 0.42 -16.21 21.76
N TYR A 830 1.23 -17.26 21.66
CA TYR A 830 0.93 -18.35 20.74
C TYR A 830 1.34 -19.71 21.32
N ALA A 831 0.71 -20.74 20.83
CA ALA A 831 1.04 -22.13 21.06
C ALA A 831 1.02 -22.90 19.73
N ASN A 832 2.12 -23.58 19.42
CA ASN A 832 2.21 -24.51 18.30
C ASN A 832 2.27 -25.93 18.88
N TYR A 833 1.38 -26.80 18.43
CA TYR A 833 1.37 -28.21 18.79
C TYR A 833 1.52 -29.07 17.54
N GLU A 834 2.53 -29.94 17.54
CA GLU A 834 2.83 -30.88 16.45
C GLU A 834 2.56 -32.31 16.92
N PRO A 835 1.29 -32.77 16.91
CA PRO A 835 0.94 -34.12 17.36
C PRO A 835 1.61 -35.20 16.51
N LYS A 836 1.81 -34.92 15.22
CA LYS A 836 2.56 -35.72 14.24
C LYS A 836 3.54 -34.81 13.51
N LYS A 837 4.65 -35.33 13.00
CA LYS A 837 5.69 -34.55 12.28
C LYS A 837 5.15 -33.68 11.14
N ASN A 838 4.00 -34.03 10.58
CA ASN A 838 3.42 -33.41 9.39
C ASN A 838 2.22 -32.48 9.70
N LEU A 839 1.75 -32.44 10.96
CA LEU A 839 0.56 -31.67 11.34
C LEU A 839 0.90 -30.64 12.40
N ILE A 840 0.68 -29.39 12.09
CA ILE A 840 0.86 -28.25 13.02
C ILE A 840 -0.52 -27.66 13.33
N LEU A 841 -0.83 -27.62 14.61
CA LEU A 841 -1.98 -26.91 15.16
C LEU A 841 -1.45 -25.67 15.88
N ARG A 842 -1.83 -24.49 15.44
CA ARG A 842 -1.39 -23.24 16.05
C ARG A 842 -2.59 -22.44 16.55
N PHE A 843 -2.45 -21.93 17.77
CA PHE A 843 -3.38 -21.00 18.39
C PHE A 843 -2.64 -19.71 18.75
N ASP A 844 -3.21 -18.56 18.37
CA ASP A 844 -2.64 -17.24 18.69
C ASP A 844 -3.68 -16.35 19.35
N ILE A 845 -3.21 -15.54 20.30
CA ILE A 845 -3.95 -14.47 20.94
C ILE A 845 -3.21 -13.18 20.64
N GLN A 846 -3.67 -12.44 19.63
CA GLN A 846 -3.10 -11.14 19.30
C GLN A 846 -3.72 -10.04 20.14
N ASN A 847 -2.91 -9.05 20.57
CA ASN A 847 -3.32 -7.99 21.50
C ASN A 847 -4.07 -8.57 22.71
N ALA A 848 -3.42 -9.51 23.41
CA ALA A 848 -4.04 -10.34 24.46
C ALA A 848 -4.70 -9.51 25.57
N PHE A 849 -4.14 -8.37 25.91
CA PHE A 849 -4.69 -7.46 26.93
C PHE A 849 -5.68 -6.42 26.37
N ASN A 850 -6.10 -6.58 25.11
CA ASN A 850 -7.08 -5.73 24.43
C ASN A 850 -6.77 -4.22 24.55
N LYS A 851 -5.49 -3.84 24.44
CA LYS A 851 -5.06 -2.46 24.54
C LYS A 851 -5.46 -1.68 23.30
N ARG A 852 -5.94 -0.45 23.51
CA ARG A 852 -6.22 0.52 22.46
C ARG A 852 -4.90 1.18 22.04
N TYR A 853 -4.57 1.13 20.77
CA TYR A 853 -3.37 1.77 20.23
C TYR A 853 -3.56 2.20 18.78
N VAL A 854 -2.75 3.17 18.38
CA VAL A 854 -2.72 3.70 17.02
C VAL A 854 -1.50 3.13 16.30
N ASP A 855 -1.70 2.59 15.10
CA ASP A 855 -0.58 2.28 14.22
C ASP A 855 -0.02 3.60 13.65
N PRO A 856 1.24 3.95 13.88
CA PRO A 856 1.76 5.27 13.54
C PRO A 856 1.70 5.60 12.04
N LEU A 857 1.89 4.64 11.15
CA LEU A 857 1.81 4.88 9.71
C LEU A 857 0.38 4.77 9.18
N ASP A 858 -0.46 3.91 9.77
CA ASP A 858 -1.89 3.87 9.45
C ASP A 858 -2.60 5.18 9.86
N ALA A 859 -2.18 5.79 10.96
CA ALA A 859 -2.72 7.06 11.40
C ALA A 859 -2.57 8.18 10.34
N ALA A 860 -1.49 8.18 9.57
CA ALA A 860 -1.33 9.12 8.46
C ALA A 860 -2.32 8.87 7.34
N ASN A 861 -2.57 7.60 7.02
CA ASN A 861 -3.55 7.21 6.03
C ASN A 861 -4.95 7.61 6.46
N ASP A 862 -5.27 7.34 7.72
CA ASP A 862 -6.58 7.65 8.27
C ASP A 862 -6.84 9.16 8.34
N ALA A 863 -5.84 9.98 8.61
CA ALA A 863 -5.98 11.43 8.53
C ALA A 863 -6.35 11.90 7.11
N ALA A 864 -5.82 11.26 6.08
CA ALA A 864 -6.21 11.51 4.70
C ALA A 864 -7.57 10.87 4.38
N THR A 865 -7.86 9.69 4.91
CA THR A 865 -9.09 8.93 4.67
C THR A 865 -10.29 9.47 5.44
N GLN A 866 -10.09 10.04 6.63
CA GLN A 866 -11.14 10.71 7.39
C GLN A 866 -11.86 11.80 6.59
N ARG A 867 -11.18 12.43 5.65
CA ARG A 867 -11.79 13.42 4.76
C ARG A 867 -12.79 12.83 3.81
N TYR A 868 -12.53 11.63 3.38
CA TYR A 868 -13.38 10.91 2.44
C TYR A 868 -14.72 10.58 2.99
N PHE A 869 -14.71 10.21 4.26
CA PHE A 869 -15.87 9.82 5.02
C PHE A 869 -16.43 10.97 5.87
N SER A 870 -15.96 12.19 5.66
CA SER A 870 -16.62 13.35 6.21
C SER A 870 -17.72 13.79 5.28
N VAL A 871 -18.94 13.76 5.77
CA VAL A 871 -20.11 14.29 5.10
C VAL A 871 -20.33 15.70 5.59
N PHE A 872 -20.35 16.65 4.65
CA PHE A 872 -20.71 18.02 4.97
C PHE A 872 -22.24 18.14 4.96
N GLU A 873 -22.81 18.40 6.10
CA GLU A 873 -24.19 18.83 6.21
C GLU A 873 -24.25 20.32 6.46
N ARG A 874 -25.00 20.99 5.63
CA ARG A 874 -25.31 22.41 5.81
C ARG A 874 -26.48 22.52 6.77
N LYS A 875 -26.25 23.05 7.97
CA LYS A 875 -27.34 23.64 8.75
C LYS A 875 -27.60 25.03 8.17
N GLY A 876 -28.84 25.33 7.84
CA GLY A 876 -29.22 26.57 7.19
C GLY A 876 -28.79 27.79 8.02
N GLY A 877 -28.01 28.66 7.37
CA GLY A 877 -27.56 29.92 7.90
C GLY A 877 -26.05 30.05 7.95
N LEU A 878 -25.56 31.20 7.57
CA LEU A 878 -24.13 31.57 7.54
C LEU A 878 -23.61 32.08 8.92
N ASP A 879 -24.29 31.77 10.00
CA ASP A 879 -23.98 32.36 11.29
C ASP A 879 -23.01 31.54 12.14
N ASP A 880 -22.12 32.24 12.79
CA ASP A 880 -20.95 31.84 13.57
C ASP A 880 -21.28 30.90 14.75
N GLU A 881 -21.41 29.60 14.52
CA GLU A 881 -21.44 28.64 15.61
C GLU A 881 -20.08 27.93 15.76
N GLU A 882 -19.62 27.82 17.00
CA GLU A 882 -18.43 27.08 17.38
C GLU A 882 -18.51 25.61 16.93
N VAL A 883 -17.37 25.04 16.58
CA VAL A 883 -17.28 23.64 16.19
C VAL A 883 -17.38 22.77 17.44
N GLU A 884 -18.55 22.18 17.66
CA GLU A 884 -18.75 21.16 18.67
C GLU A 884 -18.76 19.76 18.03
N CYS A 885 -17.99 18.85 18.59
CA CYS A 885 -17.97 17.45 18.17
C CYS A 885 -18.63 16.58 19.23
N ASP A 886 -19.55 15.71 18.80
CA ASP A 886 -20.14 14.70 19.67
C ASP A 886 -19.16 13.55 19.99
N ALA A 887 -19.58 12.65 20.91
CA ALA A 887 -18.80 11.48 21.30
C ALA A 887 -18.50 10.49 20.15
N ASN A 888 -19.20 10.62 19.01
CA ASN A 888 -19.03 9.81 17.80
C ASN A 888 -18.14 10.50 16.75
N GLY A 889 -17.59 11.68 17.06
CA GLY A 889 -16.76 12.47 16.16
C GLY A 889 -17.56 13.24 15.10
N LEU A 890 -18.86 13.50 15.34
CA LEU A 890 -19.66 14.38 14.52
C LEU A 890 -19.40 15.82 14.97
N CYS A 891 -18.86 16.64 14.11
CA CYS A 891 -18.50 18.01 14.42
C CYS A 891 -19.38 19.00 13.65
N ASN A 892 -19.85 20.05 14.34
CA ASN A 892 -20.49 21.19 13.69
C ASN A 892 -19.39 22.13 13.18
N GLY A 893 -19.36 22.36 11.89
CA GLY A 893 -18.38 23.27 11.28
C GLY A 893 -18.78 24.72 11.36
N LYS A 894 -17.81 25.63 11.32
CA LYS A 894 -17.95 27.10 11.35
C LYS A 894 -18.92 27.67 10.29
N TYR A 895 -19.29 26.89 9.32
CA TYR A 895 -20.24 27.28 8.25
C TYR A 895 -21.53 26.44 8.26
N GLY A 896 -21.92 25.93 9.41
CA GLY A 896 -23.15 25.13 9.53
C GLY A 896 -23.10 23.76 8.84
N GLY A 897 -21.91 23.30 8.45
CA GLY A 897 -21.69 21.94 7.94
C GLY A 897 -21.24 21.02 9.06
N THR A 898 -21.73 19.79 9.03
CA THR A 898 -21.33 18.75 9.97
C THR A 898 -20.35 17.82 9.27
N THR A 899 -19.14 17.66 9.82
CA THR A 899 -18.16 16.67 9.34
C THR A 899 -18.12 15.50 10.30
N ARG A 900 -18.31 14.30 9.79
CA ARG A 900 -18.17 13.07 10.56
C ARG A 900 -17.01 12.24 10.04
N SER A 901 -16.08 11.91 10.93
CA SER A 901 -15.07 10.90 10.63
C SER A 901 -15.64 9.51 10.84
N VAL A 902 -15.63 8.71 9.82
CA VAL A 902 -16.18 7.34 9.82
C VAL A 902 -15.17 6.34 10.34
N LEU A 903 -13.89 6.63 10.16
CA LEU A 903 -12.79 5.77 10.60
C LEU A 903 -12.15 6.31 11.86
N ASN A 904 -11.98 5.47 12.86
CA ASN A 904 -11.04 5.76 13.92
C ASN A 904 -9.68 5.12 13.59
N ASN A 905 -8.61 5.74 14.07
CA ASN A 905 -7.22 5.36 13.78
C ASN A 905 -6.71 4.20 14.63
N TYR A 906 -7.59 3.55 15.37
CA TYR A 906 -7.18 2.51 16.28
C TYR A 906 -6.97 1.18 15.57
N ALA A 907 -5.93 0.49 15.96
CA ALA A 907 -5.62 -0.84 15.49
C ALA A 907 -6.57 -1.88 16.08
N ARG A 908 -6.58 -3.06 15.46
CA ARG A 908 -7.42 -4.18 15.85
C ARG A 908 -7.21 -4.56 17.32
N GLY A 909 -8.30 -4.76 18.06
CA GLY A 909 -8.31 -5.24 19.43
C GLY A 909 -7.93 -6.72 19.51
N ARG A 910 -8.19 -7.34 20.67
CA ARG A 910 -7.90 -8.76 20.89
C ARG A 910 -8.53 -9.63 19.81
N THR A 911 -7.68 -10.50 19.25
CA THR A 911 -8.05 -11.40 18.15
C THR A 911 -7.49 -12.77 18.45
N LEU A 912 -8.35 -13.78 18.41
CA LEU A 912 -7.98 -15.17 18.54
C LEU A 912 -7.87 -15.76 17.14
N LEU A 913 -6.77 -16.45 16.86
CA LEU A 913 -6.53 -17.12 15.57
C LEU A 913 -6.30 -18.60 15.83
N PHE A 914 -6.85 -19.42 14.96
CA PHE A 914 -6.57 -20.84 14.90
C PHE A 914 -6.07 -21.20 13.50
N THR A 915 -4.92 -21.86 13.44
CA THR A 915 -4.31 -22.30 12.18
C THR A 915 -4.04 -23.80 12.23
N ILE A 916 -4.39 -24.48 11.18
CA ILE A 916 -4.04 -25.87 10.92
C ILE A 916 -3.16 -25.91 9.66
N SER A 917 -2.01 -26.55 9.76
CA SER A 917 -1.13 -26.76 8.61
C SER A 917 -0.73 -28.23 8.54
N TYR A 918 -0.79 -28.76 7.35
CA TYR A 918 -0.38 -30.13 7.08
C TYR A 918 0.61 -30.16 5.92
N LYS A 919 1.70 -30.91 6.09
CA LYS A 919 2.73 -31.10 5.08
C LYS A 919 2.97 -32.61 4.90
N PHE A 920 2.76 -33.11 3.68
CA PHE A 920 2.99 -34.51 3.30
C PHE A 920 4.25 -34.60 2.46
#